data_0eec28380245a2937eb85de96724e8bb
#
_entry.id   0eec28380245a2937eb85de96724e8bb
#
_cell.length_a   1.000
_cell.length_b   1.000
_cell.length_c   1.000
_cell.angle_alpha   90.00
_cell.angle_beta   90.00
_cell.angle_gamma   90.00
#
_symmetry.space_group_name_H-M   'P 1'
#
loop_
_entity.id
_entity.type
_entity.pdbx_description
1 polymer ?
#
loop_
_entity_poly.entity_id
_entity_poly.type
_entity_poly.pdbx_seq_one_letter_code
_entity_poly.pdbx_strand_id
1 'polypeptide(L)'
;MAVPHDEFRVAGLGVYSVWYIRVCIIVCSIMEEEKDAAAGGSAKQAYIFAGGGVSTLAMILSVARGTLGVRSFLGFPSELVYYGSAMWETLYGIILAFPIVCWVFVPVYYRLHTNSVYEYLQMRFGSRWVRRMAAATFLLRQVLNLSVTVYTPTVALHAVLALPHWASAAALTIVGIVFNLLGGLAAAIRADVIQTLTMIMVSGAFIIQATITAGGPQQVVSDNIDGGRLKFFQFTGDPTVRVDTLSAIIGQLFMSVSIYGCQQTFVQRYCSMSSEARVRRTLFANVPAVAVLFSLSWVVGMTLYAMYKYCDPFLLEKSQLLMKFCLSTCQDQFGFLPGMLGLFLGSLFNGALSFLVSNVNSLSTVTWEDFVSFAPAFKGITDKQQLTVIKIIGIIYALIIMCLSLCVGIVGGVVEGSQLVTSATSGALLGVFILAALCPIANGKGALWGMIASHIVTTWMAACRLLYVDKGVAMLPMSTEQCPNATQSILTHQALPVEVNVTLAHLAPLLQSINMSHPIPTESPIVTGLQKFYSISYMWYAVIGTLICVILGNIIGLLTGSEKDAFDERLLHPVVAKLAKKLPGPKRFYSTEKPAILDEKEGEKESSEKTEETVTDSTPNEPVDQKAGVFVTTGSRLFDVYDVRKSPTPSLVRTRL
;
A
#
# COMPACT_ATOMS: atom_id res chain seq x y z
N MET A 1 13.68 34.14 -2.31
CA MET A 1 15.04 34.29 -1.73
C MET A 1 15.90 33.18 -2.29
N ALA A 2 17.05 33.51 -2.89
CA ALA A 2 18.01 32.47 -3.30
C ALA A 2 18.63 31.87 -2.02
N VAL A 3 18.55 30.56 -1.88
CA VAL A 3 19.17 29.84 -0.76
C VAL A 3 20.67 30.12 -0.77
N PRO A 4 21.30 30.57 0.33
CA PRO A 4 22.73 30.80 0.37
C PRO A 4 23.50 29.53 -0.01
N HIS A 5 24.62 29.67 -0.71
CA HIS A 5 25.43 28.55 -1.26
C HIS A 5 25.87 27.56 -0.17
N ASP A 6 25.97 27.98 1.08
CA ASP A 6 26.35 27.15 2.23
C ASP A 6 25.19 26.27 2.73
N GLU A 7 23.94 26.73 2.67
CA GLU A 7 22.77 25.89 2.97
C GLU A 7 22.59 24.76 1.97
N PHE A 8 22.96 24.97 0.70
CA PHE A 8 22.95 23.95 -0.33
C PHE A 8 23.92 22.81 -0.03
N ARG A 9 25.10 23.11 0.52
CA ARG A 9 26.09 22.12 0.94
C ARG A 9 25.59 21.32 2.15
N VAL A 10 24.97 21.95 3.12
CA VAL A 10 24.49 21.31 4.35
C VAL A 10 23.20 20.50 4.08
N ALA A 11 22.30 20.98 3.22
CA ALA A 11 21.16 20.21 2.72
C ALA A 11 21.62 18.95 1.98
N GLY A 12 22.68 19.06 1.16
CA GLY A 12 23.31 17.93 0.50
C GLY A 12 23.82 16.89 1.50
N LEU A 13 24.49 17.28 2.57
CA LEU A 13 25.01 16.37 3.60
C LEU A 13 23.92 15.54 4.29
N GLY A 14 22.75 16.14 4.56
CA GLY A 14 21.60 15.43 5.13
C GLY A 14 21.03 14.36 4.18
N VAL A 15 20.93 14.66 2.88
CA VAL A 15 20.51 13.70 1.85
C VAL A 15 21.56 12.60 1.68
N TYR A 16 22.85 12.95 1.68
CA TYR A 16 23.95 11.97 1.56
C TYR A 16 24.01 11.01 2.74
N SER A 17 23.80 11.47 3.97
CA SER A 17 23.81 10.58 5.15
C SER A 17 22.69 9.55 5.12
N VAL A 18 21.47 9.95 4.76
CA VAL A 18 20.34 9.03 4.58
C VAL A 18 20.58 8.06 3.44
N TRP A 19 21.20 8.52 2.35
CA TRP A 19 21.57 7.68 1.21
C TRP A 19 22.66 6.66 1.57
N TYR A 20 23.69 7.09 2.30
CA TYR A 20 24.78 6.21 2.77
C TYR A 20 24.27 5.08 3.67
N ILE A 21 23.41 5.40 4.64
CA ILE A 21 22.78 4.40 5.51
C ILE A 21 21.99 3.39 4.67
N ARG A 22 21.29 3.83 3.63
CA ARG A 22 20.59 2.93 2.72
C ARG A 22 21.52 2.01 1.94
N VAL A 23 22.60 2.51 1.42
CA VAL A 23 23.59 1.67 0.72
C VAL A 23 24.13 0.58 1.65
N CYS A 24 24.44 0.92 2.90
CA CYS A 24 24.84 -0.07 3.89
C CYS A 24 23.76 -1.14 4.13
N ILE A 25 22.48 -0.75 4.21
CA ILE A 25 21.35 -1.69 4.37
C ILE A 25 21.26 -2.66 3.21
N ILE A 26 21.44 -2.17 1.98
CA ILE A 26 21.41 -3.02 0.79
C ILE A 26 22.57 -4.01 0.80
N VAL A 27 23.77 -3.54 1.06
CA VAL A 27 24.94 -4.42 1.14
C VAL A 27 24.71 -5.53 2.18
N CYS A 28 24.18 -5.18 3.36
CA CYS A 28 23.81 -6.18 4.37
C CYS A 28 22.72 -7.15 3.87
N SER A 29 21.74 -6.67 3.10
CA SER A 29 20.66 -7.52 2.55
C SER A 29 21.16 -8.46 1.46
N ILE A 30 22.07 -8.01 0.60
CA ILE A 30 22.71 -8.86 -0.40
C ILE A 30 23.51 -9.97 0.27
N MET A 31 24.29 -9.63 1.30
CA MET A 31 25.07 -10.62 2.07
C MET A 31 24.20 -11.67 2.78
N GLU A 32 22.99 -11.30 3.22
CA GLU A 32 22.03 -12.27 3.78
C GLU A 32 21.40 -13.13 2.70
N GLU A 33 21.02 -12.55 1.55
CA GLU A 33 20.47 -13.29 0.41
C GLU A 33 21.46 -14.34 -0.11
N GLU A 34 22.77 -14.00 -0.15
CA GLU A 34 23.83 -14.95 -0.47
C GLU A 34 23.99 -16.06 0.59
N LYS A 35 23.85 -15.73 1.89
CA LYS A 35 23.88 -16.73 2.96
C LYS A 35 22.69 -17.68 2.91
N ASP A 36 21.48 -17.17 2.65
CA ASP A 36 20.26 -17.97 2.53
C ASP A 36 20.30 -18.87 1.29
N ALA A 37 20.86 -18.37 0.18
CA ALA A 37 21.11 -19.17 -1.02
C ALA A 37 22.17 -20.26 -0.79
N ALA A 38 23.21 -19.97 -0.01
CA ALA A 38 24.24 -20.93 0.36
C ALA A 38 23.73 -22.01 1.35
N ALA A 39 22.68 -21.68 2.14
CA ALA A 39 22.02 -22.61 3.07
C ALA A 39 20.98 -23.54 2.37
N GLY A 40 20.90 -23.55 1.03
CA GLY A 40 19.99 -24.41 0.26
C GLY A 40 18.59 -23.84 0.05
N GLY A 41 18.35 -22.57 0.37
CA GLY A 41 17.11 -21.85 0.06
C GLY A 41 17.03 -21.41 -1.41
N SER A 42 15.80 -21.30 -1.95
CA SER A 42 15.61 -20.71 -3.29
C SER A 42 15.85 -19.19 -3.24
N ALA A 43 16.76 -18.68 -4.09
CA ALA A 43 17.02 -17.25 -4.23
C ALA A 43 15.75 -16.45 -4.60
N LYS A 44 14.83 -17.07 -5.34
CA LYS A 44 13.50 -16.51 -5.65
C LYS A 44 12.67 -16.30 -4.37
N GLN A 45 12.62 -17.31 -3.48
CA GLN A 45 11.86 -17.22 -2.23
C GLN A 45 12.49 -16.20 -1.27
N ALA A 46 13.82 -16.13 -1.18
CA ALA A 46 14.52 -15.13 -0.38
C ALA A 46 14.20 -13.70 -0.86
N TYR A 47 14.20 -13.46 -2.17
CA TYR A 47 13.84 -12.17 -2.76
C TYR A 47 12.36 -11.78 -2.51
N ILE A 48 11.43 -12.74 -2.63
CA ILE A 48 9.98 -12.50 -2.47
C ILE A 48 9.61 -12.37 -0.98
N PHE A 49 10.12 -13.26 -0.09
CA PHE A 49 9.68 -13.39 1.31
C PHE A 49 10.75 -13.00 2.34
N ALA A 50 11.82 -12.35 1.93
CA ALA A 50 12.90 -11.91 2.82
C ALA A 50 13.54 -13.03 3.68
N GLY A 51 13.61 -14.27 3.15
CA GLY A 51 14.27 -15.39 3.82
C GLY A 51 13.68 -15.83 5.18
N GLY A 52 12.55 -15.27 5.62
CA GLY A 52 11.90 -15.65 6.90
C GLY A 52 12.56 -15.12 8.18
N GLY A 53 13.69 -14.39 8.07
CA GLY A 53 14.50 -13.91 9.21
C GLY A 53 14.13 -12.54 9.78
N VAL A 54 13.03 -11.93 9.35
CA VAL A 54 12.66 -10.57 9.75
C VAL A 54 12.22 -10.50 11.22
N SER A 55 12.77 -9.52 11.96
CA SER A 55 12.38 -9.30 13.36
C SER A 55 10.94 -8.80 13.48
N THR A 56 10.25 -9.15 14.56
CA THR A 56 8.86 -8.74 14.80
C THR A 56 8.71 -7.21 14.84
N LEU A 57 9.67 -6.51 15.47
CA LEU A 57 9.65 -5.04 15.54
C LEU A 57 9.81 -4.40 14.15
N ALA A 58 10.75 -4.89 13.33
CA ALA A 58 10.93 -4.40 11.96
C ALA A 58 9.66 -4.61 11.14
N MET A 59 8.98 -5.74 11.31
CA MET A 59 7.73 -6.01 10.62
C MET A 59 6.60 -5.08 11.09
N ILE A 60 6.48 -4.79 12.39
CA ILE A 60 5.50 -3.84 12.92
C ILE A 60 5.73 -2.46 12.29
N LEU A 61 6.95 -1.95 12.33
CA LEU A 61 7.28 -0.64 11.77
C LEU A 61 7.07 -0.59 10.26
N SER A 62 7.42 -1.66 9.53
CA SER A 62 7.22 -1.76 8.08
C SER A 62 5.74 -1.79 7.69
N VAL A 63 4.88 -2.52 8.40
CA VAL A 63 3.44 -2.55 8.15
C VAL A 63 2.80 -1.19 8.49
N ALA A 64 3.13 -0.60 9.65
CA ALA A 64 2.64 0.72 10.05
C ALA A 64 3.04 1.79 9.03
N ARG A 65 4.31 1.79 8.59
CA ARG A 65 4.82 2.71 7.57
C ARG A 65 4.14 2.50 6.22
N GLY A 66 3.97 1.23 5.79
CA GLY A 66 3.27 0.88 4.56
C GLY A 66 1.81 1.34 4.52
N THR A 67 1.17 1.45 5.69
CA THR A 67 -0.19 1.98 5.84
C THR A 67 -0.28 3.46 5.53
N LEU A 68 0.66 4.25 6.04
CA LEU A 68 0.60 5.72 6.00
C LEU A 68 1.12 6.31 4.69
N GLY A 69 2.13 5.70 4.10
CA GLY A 69 2.74 6.20 2.86
C GLY A 69 3.40 7.58 3.02
N VAL A 70 3.69 8.24 1.91
CA VAL A 70 4.24 9.61 1.86
C VAL A 70 3.20 10.66 2.26
N ARG A 71 1.92 10.32 2.18
CA ARG A 71 0.80 11.21 2.52
C ARG A 71 0.82 11.72 3.96
N SER A 72 1.42 10.97 4.88
CA SER A 72 1.50 11.38 6.28
C SER A 72 2.35 12.63 6.51
N PHE A 73 3.31 12.94 5.63
CA PHE A 73 4.14 14.14 5.79
C PHE A 73 3.50 15.41 5.25
N LEU A 74 2.81 15.32 4.12
CA LEU A 74 2.35 16.49 3.38
C LEU A 74 0.82 16.52 3.20
N GLY A 75 0.21 15.35 3.06
CA GLY A 75 -1.22 15.22 2.77
C GLY A 75 -2.11 15.47 3.99
N PHE A 76 -1.90 14.73 5.07
CA PHE A 76 -2.76 14.85 6.26
C PHE A 76 -2.59 16.17 7.02
N PRO A 77 -1.39 16.76 7.16
CA PRO A 77 -1.29 18.10 7.72
C PRO A 77 -2.09 19.15 6.95
N SER A 78 -1.99 19.15 5.63
CA SER A 78 -2.77 20.07 4.80
C SER A 78 -4.27 19.77 4.81
N GLU A 79 -4.66 18.49 4.93
CA GLU A 79 -6.07 18.11 5.09
C GLU A 79 -6.70 18.75 6.34
N LEU A 80 -5.97 18.74 7.48
CA LEU A 80 -6.45 19.40 8.69
C LEU A 80 -6.60 20.91 8.50
N VAL A 81 -5.59 21.57 7.93
CA VAL A 81 -5.59 23.02 7.75
C VAL A 81 -6.77 23.49 6.93
N TYR A 82 -7.10 22.80 5.82
CA TYR A 82 -8.11 23.27 4.88
C TYR A 82 -9.49 22.62 5.03
N TYR A 83 -9.57 21.42 5.62
CA TYR A 83 -10.83 20.65 5.71
C TYR A 83 -11.18 20.21 7.13
N GLY A 84 -10.28 20.40 8.10
CA GLY A 84 -10.50 20.04 9.50
C GLY A 84 -10.28 18.57 9.82
N SER A 85 -10.71 18.17 11.03
CA SER A 85 -10.38 16.86 11.65
C SER A 85 -11.19 15.66 11.18
N ALA A 86 -12.22 15.83 10.35
CA ALA A 86 -13.11 14.73 9.97
C ALA A 86 -12.37 13.51 9.36
N MET A 87 -11.33 13.75 8.55
CA MET A 87 -10.53 12.68 7.97
C MET A 87 -9.64 11.95 9.01
N TRP A 88 -9.35 12.54 10.17
CA TRP A 88 -8.63 11.84 11.24
C TRP A 88 -9.43 10.65 11.80
N GLU A 89 -10.75 10.74 11.78
CA GLU A 89 -11.63 9.67 12.27
C GLU A 89 -11.53 8.38 11.44
N THR A 90 -10.93 8.44 10.25
CA THR A 90 -10.59 7.23 9.47
C THR A 90 -9.65 6.30 10.24
N LEU A 91 -8.93 6.81 11.25
CA LEU A 91 -8.11 6.00 12.15
C LEU A 91 -8.91 4.87 12.82
N TYR A 92 -10.15 5.13 13.21
CA TYR A 92 -11.01 4.09 13.81
C TYR A 92 -11.28 2.94 12.84
N GLY A 93 -11.55 3.26 11.57
CA GLY A 93 -11.70 2.25 10.51
C GLY A 93 -10.42 1.43 10.27
N ILE A 94 -9.26 2.08 10.31
CA ILE A 94 -7.96 1.41 10.19
C ILE A 94 -7.72 0.44 11.36
N ILE A 95 -7.96 0.90 12.59
CA ILE A 95 -7.78 0.09 13.81
C ILE A 95 -8.69 -1.14 13.81
N LEU A 96 -9.95 -0.98 13.42
CA LEU A 96 -10.92 -2.08 13.37
C LEU A 96 -10.59 -3.11 12.27
N ALA A 97 -9.86 -2.72 11.23
CA ALA A 97 -9.49 -3.63 10.16
C ALA A 97 -8.48 -4.71 10.61
N PHE A 98 -7.55 -4.40 11.52
CA PHE A 98 -6.53 -5.37 11.97
C PHE A 98 -7.12 -6.62 12.63
N PRO A 99 -8.06 -6.53 13.60
CA PRO A 99 -8.74 -7.70 14.14
C PRO A 99 -9.46 -8.53 13.07
N ILE A 100 -10.17 -7.88 12.13
CA ILE A 100 -10.90 -8.57 11.07
C ILE A 100 -9.93 -9.37 10.19
N VAL A 101 -8.82 -8.75 9.79
CA VAL A 101 -7.78 -9.44 8.99
C VAL A 101 -7.18 -10.61 9.76
N CYS A 102 -6.86 -10.43 11.04
CA CYS A 102 -6.32 -11.47 11.91
C CYS A 102 -7.23 -12.70 12.04
N TRP A 103 -8.53 -12.48 12.12
CA TRP A 103 -9.46 -13.58 12.39
C TRP A 103 -10.09 -14.17 11.13
N VAL A 104 -10.28 -13.37 10.08
CA VAL A 104 -10.96 -13.81 8.85
C VAL A 104 -9.97 -14.31 7.80
N PHE A 105 -8.90 -13.56 7.54
CA PHE A 105 -8.05 -13.78 6.37
C PHE A 105 -6.76 -14.54 6.69
N VAL A 106 -6.05 -14.19 7.76
CA VAL A 106 -4.78 -14.85 8.13
C VAL A 106 -4.92 -16.37 8.29
N PRO A 107 -5.97 -16.92 8.94
CA PRO A 107 -6.11 -18.37 9.09
C PRO A 107 -6.27 -19.13 7.77
N VAL A 108 -6.75 -18.43 6.73
CA VAL A 108 -6.93 -19.01 5.39
C VAL A 108 -5.62 -18.98 4.62
N TYR A 109 -4.95 -17.83 4.51
CA TYR A 109 -3.78 -17.65 3.66
C TYR A 109 -2.52 -18.31 4.20
N TYR A 110 -2.30 -18.18 5.52
CA TYR A 110 -1.05 -18.62 6.13
C TYR A 110 -0.78 -20.12 5.93
N ARG A 111 -1.85 -20.92 5.81
CA ARG A 111 -1.76 -22.37 5.61
C ARG A 111 -1.49 -22.79 4.18
N LEU A 112 -1.69 -21.91 3.22
CA LEU A 112 -1.62 -22.25 1.78
C LEU A 112 -0.21 -22.13 1.19
N HIS A 113 0.70 -21.39 1.85
CA HIS A 113 2.08 -21.16 1.41
C HIS A 113 2.23 -20.76 -0.06
N THR A 114 1.28 -19.97 -0.59
CA THR A 114 1.27 -19.53 -1.99
C THR A 114 2.14 -18.30 -2.21
N ASN A 115 2.77 -18.19 -3.39
CA ASN A 115 3.56 -17.02 -3.76
C ASN A 115 2.69 -15.80 -4.09
N SER A 116 1.48 -16.02 -4.60
CA SER A 116 0.49 -14.98 -4.88
C SER A 116 -0.78 -15.22 -4.07
N VAL A 117 -1.28 -14.17 -3.41
CA VAL A 117 -2.56 -14.24 -2.68
C VAL A 117 -3.74 -14.54 -3.61
N TYR A 118 -3.63 -14.21 -4.91
CA TYR A 118 -4.68 -14.45 -5.89
C TYR A 118 -4.76 -15.91 -6.35
N GLU A 119 -3.72 -16.70 -6.12
CA GLU A 119 -3.74 -18.15 -6.34
C GLU A 119 -4.81 -18.83 -5.47
N TYR A 120 -5.02 -18.34 -4.25
CA TYR A 120 -6.11 -18.77 -3.38
C TYR A 120 -7.49 -18.69 -4.07
N LEU A 121 -7.74 -17.61 -4.82
CA LEU A 121 -9.01 -17.46 -5.55
C LEU A 121 -9.18 -18.50 -6.65
N GLN A 122 -8.08 -18.87 -7.32
CA GLN A 122 -8.12 -19.95 -8.30
C GLN A 122 -8.39 -21.31 -7.65
N MET A 123 -7.73 -21.61 -6.53
CA MET A 123 -8.00 -22.84 -5.77
C MET A 123 -9.44 -22.91 -5.30
N ARG A 124 -9.99 -21.79 -4.79
CA ARG A 124 -11.35 -21.74 -4.26
C ARG A 124 -12.45 -21.82 -5.32
N PHE A 125 -12.26 -21.18 -6.46
CA PHE A 125 -13.28 -21.05 -7.50
C PHE A 125 -13.02 -21.90 -8.75
N GLY A 126 -11.89 -22.61 -8.84
CA GLY A 126 -11.49 -23.36 -10.02
C GLY A 126 -11.30 -22.50 -11.28
N SER A 127 -11.23 -21.17 -11.15
CA SER A 127 -11.27 -20.24 -12.27
C SER A 127 -10.01 -19.39 -12.37
N ARG A 128 -9.25 -19.54 -13.45
CA ARG A 128 -8.11 -18.67 -13.79
C ARG A 128 -8.54 -17.23 -14.09
N TRP A 129 -9.77 -17.01 -14.54
CA TRP A 129 -10.28 -15.67 -14.84
C TRP A 129 -10.49 -14.84 -13.57
N VAL A 130 -11.04 -15.44 -12.50
CA VAL A 130 -11.19 -14.77 -11.20
C VAL A 130 -9.82 -14.36 -10.64
N ARG A 131 -8.83 -15.27 -10.67
CA ARG A 131 -7.45 -14.99 -10.27
C ARG A 131 -6.87 -13.80 -11.03
N ARG A 132 -6.91 -13.86 -12.38
CA ARG A 132 -6.36 -12.81 -13.24
C ARG A 132 -7.06 -11.46 -13.06
N MET A 133 -8.37 -11.46 -12.90
CA MET A 133 -9.13 -10.22 -12.72
C MET A 133 -8.79 -9.56 -11.37
N ALA A 134 -8.70 -10.32 -10.28
CA ALA A 134 -8.28 -9.82 -8.98
C ALA A 134 -6.83 -9.30 -9.00
N ALA A 135 -5.92 -10.05 -9.64
CA ALA A 135 -4.55 -9.62 -9.84
C ALA A 135 -4.47 -8.32 -10.68
N ALA A 136 -5.20 -8.22 -11.79
CA ALA A 136 -5.25 -7.02 -12.63
C ALA A 136 -5.78 -5.80 -11.87
N THR A 137 -6.80 -5.99 -11.01
CA THR A 137 -7.31 -4.93 -10.13
C THR A 137 -6.23 -4.39 -9.18
N PHE A 138 -5.47 -5.30 -8.57
CA PHE A 138 -4.35 -4.92 -7.72
C PHE A 138 -3.25 -4.19 -8.49
N LEU A 139 -2.86 -4.71 -9.66
CA LEU A 139 -1.81 -4.11 -10.50
C LEU A 139 -2.18 -2.67 -10.90
N LEU A 140 -3.39 -2.49 -11.45
CA LEU A 140 -3.87 -1.17 -11.87
C LEU A 140 -3.91 -0.17 -10.70
N ARG A 141 -4.53 -0.57 -9.59
CA ARG A 141 -4.59 0.26 -8.39
C ARG A 141 -3.20 0.66 -7.91
N GLN A 142 -2.29 -0.30 -7.84
CA GLN A 142 -0.97 -0.09 -7.26
C GLN A 142 -0.10 0.81 -8.14
N VAL A 143 -0.18 0.65 -9.47
CA VAL A 143 0.50 1.54 -10.43
C VAL A 143 0.02 2.98 -10.27
N LEU A 144 -1.30 3.22 -10.19
CA LEU A 144 -1.84 4.57 -10.01
C LEU A 144 -1.42 5.19 -8.66
N ASN A 145 -1.49 4.44 -7.56
CA ASN A 145 -1.06 4.93 -6.25
C ASN A 145 0.45 5.22 -6.19
N LEU A 146 1.27 4.40 -6.85
CA LEU A 146 2.71 4.62 -6.90
C LEU A 146 3.08 5.84 -7.75
N SER A 147 2.34 6.12 -8.82
CA SER A 147 2.53 7.34 -9.62
C SER A 147 2.34 8.60 -8.79
N VAL A 148 1.30 8.63 -7.95
CA VAL A 148 1.08 9.71 -6.97
C VAL A 148 2.22 9.77 -5.94
N THR A 149 2.71 8.62 -5.48
CA THR A 149 3.80 8.54 -4.50
C THR A 149 5.13 9.06 -5.06
N VAL A 150 5.44 8.79 -6.33
CA VAL A 150 6.63 9.29 -7.02
C VAL A 150 6.51 10.80 -7.27
N TYR A 151 5.33 11.29 -7.64
CA TYR A 151 5.08 12.71 -7.88
C TYR A 151 5.27 13.58 -6.62
N THR A 152 4.83 13.11 -5.45
CA THR A 152 4.84 13.90 -4.21
C THR A 152 6.21 14.49 -3.85
N PRO A 153 7.34 13.75 -3.77
CA PRO A 153 8.65 14.32 -3.48
C PRO A 153 9.20 15.20 -4.61
N THR A 154 8.76 15.00 -5.86
CA THR A 154 9.21 15.85 -6.98
C THR A 154 8.74 17.29 -6.82
N VAL A 155 7.54 17.46 -6.28
CA VAL A 155 7.00 18.78 -5.95
C VAL A 155 7.83 19.47 -4.88
N ALA A 156 8.23 18.73 -3.84
CA ALA A 156 9.08 19.26 -2.77
C ALA A 156 10.48 19.65 -3.31
N LEU A 157 11.10 18.81 -4.13
CA LEU A 157 12.40 19.09 -4.74
C LEU A 157 12.34 20.28 -5.71
N HIS A 158 11.25 20.41 -6.47
CA HIS A 158 11.06 21.56 -7.33
C HIS A 158 10.94 22.87 -6.53
N ALA A 159 10.21 22.85 -5.43
CA ALA A 159 10.02 24.04 -4.60
C ALA A 159 11.31 24.54 -3.92
N VAL A 160 12.21 23.62 -3.50
CA VAL A 160 13.44 23.98 -2.77
C VAL A 160 14.64 24.13 -3.68
N LEU A 161 14.83 23.19 -4.60
CA LEU A 161 16.04 23.11 -5.45
C LEU A 161 15.81 23.63 -6.87
N ALA A 162 14.58 24.09 -7.20
CA ALA A 162 14.16 24.48 -8.54
C ALA A 162 14.42 23.38 -9.61
N LEU A 163 14.54 22.10 -9.18
CA LEU A 163 14.73 20.99 -10.09
C LEU A 163 13.45 20.71 -10.88
N PRO A 164 13.52 20.48 -12.19
CA PRO A 164 12.33 20.13 -12.96
C PRO A 164 11.74 18.79 -12.49
N HIS A 165 10.40 18.68 -12.49
CA HIS A 165 9.70 17.49 -11.99
C HIS A 165 10.17 16.20 -12.64
N TRP A 166 10.43 16.22 -13.97
CA TRP A 166 10.89 15.05 -14.70
C TRP A 166 12.27 14.54 -14.21
N ALA A 167 13.19 15.46 -13.90
CA ALA A 167 14.53 15.09 -13.44
C ALA A 167 14.48 14.47 -12.03
N SER A 168 13.66 15.05 -11.15
CA SER A 168 13.44 14.52 -9.80
C SER A 168 12.75 13.15 -9.83
N ALA A 169 11.75 12.95 -10.71
CA ALA A 169 11.09 11.67 -10.90
C ALA A 169 12.04 10.61 -11.46
N ALA A 170 12.86 10.99 -12.45
CA ALA A 170 13.86 10.09 -13.03
C ALA A 170 14.92 9.68 -11.99
N ALA A 171 15.45 10.63 -11.22
CA ALA A 171 16.41 10.34 -10.15
C ALA A 171 15.82 9.36 -9.11
N LEU A 172 14.59 9.61 -8.62
CA LEU A 172 13.91 8.72 -7.69
C LEU A 172 13.72 7.31 -8.27
N THR A 173 13.32 7.24 -9.54
CA THR A 173 13.04 5.98 -10.22
C THR A 173 14.30 5.18 -10.45
N ILE A 174 15.39 5.81 -10.91
CA ILE A 174 16.69 5.14 -11.12
C ILE A 174 17.21 4.56 -9.81
N VAL A 175 17.21 5.36 -8.74
CA VAL A 175 17.57 4.88 -7.41
C VAL A 175 16.65 3.74 -6.98
N GLY A 176 15.33 3.85 -7.19
CA GLY A 176 14.37 2.80 -6.89
C GLY A 176 14.62 1.49 -7.64
N ILE A 177 14.98 1.56 -8.93
CA ILE A 177 15.35 0.39 -9.73
C ILE A 177 16.57 -0.31 -9.13
N VAL A 178 17.64 0.44 -8.85
CA VAL A 178 18.86 -0.13 -8.25
C VAL A 178 18.54 -0.84 -6.94
N PHE A 179 17.75 -0.20 -6.07
CA PHE A 179 17.35 -0.80 -4.79
C PHE A 179 16.49 -2.05 -4.95
N ASN A 180 15.56 -2.05 -5.92
CA ASN A 180 14.72 -3.21 -6.19
C ASN A 180 15.52 -4.39 -6.75
N LEU A 181 16.50 -4.12 -7.62
CA LEU A 181 17.36 -5.15 -8.20
C LEU A 181 18.26 -5.83 -7.18
N LEU A 182 18.76 -5.08 -6.20
CA LEU A 182 19.76 -5.53 -5.25
C LEU A 182 19.17 -6.14 -3.98
N GLY A 183 18.03 -5.66 -3.46
CA GLY A 183 17.67 -5.93 -2.09
C GLY A 183 16.30 -6.56 -1.82
N GLY A 184 15.44 -6.77 -2.81
CA GLY A 184 14.14 -7.42 -2.63
C GLY A 184 13.29 -6.88 -1.46
N LEU A 185 12.47 -7.76 -0.86
CA LEU A 185 11.59 -7.39 0.27
C LEU A 185 12.36 -7.11 1.57
N ALA A 186 13.46 -7.82 1.83
CA ALA A 186 14.23 -7.64 3.06
C ALA A 186 14.82 -6.23 3.19
N ALA A 187 15.40 -5.70 2.10
CA ALA A 187 15.91 -4.34 2.06
C ALA A 187 14.81 -3.30 2.22
N ALA A 188 13.63 -3.54 1.63
CA ALA A 188 12.48 -2.67 1.77
C ALA A 188 12.01 -2.59 3.24
N ILE A 189 11.89 -3.72 3.94
CA ILE A 189 11.49 -3.75 5.36
C ILE A 189 12.49 -3.01 6.25
N ARG A 190 13.80 -3.21 6.05
CA ARG A 190 14.83 -2.50 6.82
C ARG A 190 14.81 -0.99 6.56
N ALA A 191 14.62 -0.60 5.30
CA ALA A 191 14.46 0.80 4.93
C ALA A 191 13.22 1.45 5.57
N ASP A 192 12.12 0.70 5.73
CA ASP A 192 10.91 1.16 6.40
C ASP A 192 11.15 1.47 7.88
N VAL A 193 12.00 0.69 8.57
CA VAL A 193 12.38 0.95 9.97
C VAL A 193 13.07 2.29 10.11
N ILE A 194 14.09 2.54 9.29
CA ILE A 194 14.83 3.83 9.33
C ILE A 194 13.91 4.97 8.97
N GLN A 195 13.07 4.79 7.97
CA GLN A 195 12.09 5.79 7.58
C GLN A 195 11.11 6.13 8.71
N THR A 196 10.64 5.14 9.44
CA THR A 196 9.73 5.36 10.58
C THR A 196 10.43 6.18 11.68
N LEU A 197 11.67 5.85 12.01
CA LEU A 197 12.44 6.58 13.02
C LEU A 197 12.75 8.02 12.58
N THR A 198 13.16 8.23 11.32
CA THR A 198 13.41 9.58 10.79
C THR A 198 12.12 10.40 10.72
N MET A 199 10.99 9.77 10.38
CA MET A 199 9.68 10.42 10.38
C MET A 199 9.29 10.93 11.77
N ILE A 200 9.42 10.10 12.81
CA ILE A 200 9.12 10.48 14.20
C ILE A 200 10.03 11.64 14.64
N MET A 201 11.33 11.56 14.34
CA MET A 201 12.30 12.57 14.72
C MET A 201 12.00 13.91 14.04
N VAL A 202 11.81 13.92 12.73
CA VAL A 202 11.54 15.14 11.95
C VAL A 202 10.20 15.76 12.34
N SER A 203 9.15 14.96 12.44
CA SER A 203 7.83 15.44 12.84
C SER A 203 7.84 15.95 14.29
N GLY A 204 8.55 15.28 15.19
CA GLY A 204 8.71 15.71 16.59
C GLY A 204 9.44 17.06 16.70
N ALA A 205 10.56 17.23 16.01
CA ALA A 205 11.29 18.49 15.96
C ALA A 205 10.41 19.62 15.40
N PHE A 206 9.66 19.31 14.31
CA PHE A 206 8.73 20.27 13.71
C PHE A 206 7.63 20.71 14.70
N ILE A 207 6.98 19.77 15.36
CA ILE A 207 5.92 20.05 16.34
C ILE A 207 6.45 20.90 17.48
N ILE A 208 7.61 20.57 18.04
CA ILE A 208 8.22 21.32 19.14
C ILE A 208 8.47 22.78 18.72
N GLN A 209 9.17 22.99 17.62
CA GLN A 209 9.50 24.33 17.12
C GLN A 209 8.24 25.13 16.77
N ALA A 210 7.33 24.54 16.00
CA ALA A 210 6.09 25.19 15.58
C ALA A 210 5.19 25.55 16.78
N THR A 211 5.14 24.69 17.81
CA THR A 211 4.39 24.97 19.05
C THR A 211 4.99 26.14 19.82
N ILE A 212 6.33 26.23 19.92
CA ILE A 212 7.00 27.37 20.58
C ILE A 212 6.69 28.65 19.83
N THR A 213 6.79 28.66 18.50
CA THR A 213 6.51 29.84 17.65
C THR A 213 5.04 30.25 17.72
N ALA A 214 4.11 29.31 17.84
CA ALA A 214 2.68 29.62 17.96
C ALA A 214 2.24 30.09 19.35
N GLY A 215 3.15 30.23 20.31
CA GLY A 215 2.84 30.70 21.67
C GLY A 215 2.49 29.60 22.68
N GLY A 216 2.79 28.35 22.37
CA GLY A 216 2.63 27.22 23.29
C GLY A 216 1.49 26.26 22.93
N PRO A 217 1.43 25.10 23.58
CA PRO A 217 0.47 24.04 23.21
C PRO A 217 -0.99 24.44 23.44
N GLN A 218 -1.26 25.24 24.48
CA GLN A 218 -2.60 25.73 24.76
C GLN A 218 -3.10 26.65 23.66
N GLN A 219 -2.25 27.55 23.17
CA GLN A 219 -2.58 28.46 22.08
C GLN A 219 -2.85 27.67 20.78
N VAL A 220 -2.03 26.68 20.45
CA VAL A 220 -2.25 25.81 19.29
C VAL A 220 -3.63 25.15 19.33
N VAL A 221 -4.04 24.61 20.47
CA VAL A 221 -5.34 23.96 20.61
C VAL A 221 -6.48 24.99 20.49
N SER A 222 -6.40 26.12 21.20
CA SER A 222 -7.39 27.21 21.13
C SER A 222 -7.58 27.69 19.71
N ASP A 223 -6.50 28.00 19.00
CA ASP A 223 -6.55 28.49 17.62
C ASP A 223 -7.26 27.51 16.68
N ASN A 224 -7.01 26.20 16.83
CA ASN A 224 -7.65 25.18 16.01
C ASN A 224 -9.14 25.00 16.34
N ILE A 225 -9.54 25.18 17.61
CA ILE A 225 -10.95 25.14 18.01
C ILE A 225 -11.66 26.38 17.44
N ASP A 226 -11.13 27.57 17.65
CA ASP A 226 -11.69 28.84 17.20
C ASP A 226 -11.80 28.89 15.67
N GLY A 227 -10.80 28.34 14.99
CA GLY A 227 -10.81 28.22 13.53
C GLY A 227 -11.72 27.09 12.99
N GLY A 228 -12.39 26.34 13.85
CA GLY A 228 -13.29 25.26 13.44
C GLY A 228 -12.60 24.04 12.85
N ARG A 229 -11.29 23.85 13.08
CA ARG A 229 -10.51 22.70 12.58
C ARG A 229 -10.74 21.45 13.41
N LEU A 230 -11.00 21.57 14.70
CA LEU A 230 -11.23 20.47 15.62
C LEU A 230 -12.73 20.24 15.84
N LYS A 231 -13.37 19.60 14.86
CA LYS A 231 -14.77 19.17 14.95
C LYS A 231 -14.82 17.66 14.77
N PHE A 232 -15.06 16.95 15.86
CA PHE A 232 -15.13 15.48 15.87
C PHE A 232 -16.58 15.00 15.98
N PHE A 233 -16.82 13.77 15.55
CA PHE A 233 -18.08 13.03 15.69
C PHE A 233 -19.30 13.74 15.07
N GLN A 234 -19.11 14.24 13.84
CA GLN A 234 -20.19 14.85 13.08
C GLN A 234 -20.96 13.77 12.29
N PHE A 235 -22.14 13.43 12.77
CA PHE A 235 -23.03 12.47 12.15
C PHE A 235 -24.10 13.23 11.34
N THR A 236 -23.81 13.56 10.11
CA THR A 236 -24.74 14.29 9.25
C THR A 236 -25.84 13.42 8.66
N GLY A 237 -25.58 12.12 8.50
CA GLY A 237 -26.49 11.17 7.84
C GLY A 237 -26.64 11.42 6.33
N ASP A 238 -25.97 12.41 5.77
CA ASP A 238 -25.97 12.69 4.34
C ASP A 238 -24.76 12.02 3.64
N PRO A 239 -24.99 11.04 2.75
CA PRO A 239 -23.92 10.33 2.06
C PRO A 239 -23.16 11.20 1.05
N THR A 240 -23.65 12.41 0.76
CA THR A 240 -22.98 13.33 -0.20
C THR A 240 -21.91 14.20 0.46
N VAL A 241 -21.93 14.32 1.79
CA VAL A 241 -20.87 15.02 2.53
C VAL A 241 -19.52 14.36 2.27
N ARG A 242 -18.50 15.18 1.97
CA ARG A 242 -17.18 14.70 1.56
C ARG A 242 -16.61 13.67 2.54
N VAL A 243 -16.58 13.98 3.81
CA VAL A 243 -16.20 13.09 4.90
C VAL A 243 -17.01 13.46 6.14
N ASP A 244 -17.78 12.52 6.66
CA ASP A 244 -18.40 12.58 7.99
C ASP A 244 -17.94 11.39 8.83
N THR A 245 -18.26 11.36 10.11
CA THR A 245 -17.83 10.31 11.03
C THR A 245 -18.20 8.90 10.54
N LEU A 246 -19.42 8.72 10.04
CA LEU A 246 -19.90 7.41 9.62
C LEU A 246 -19.16 6.93 8.36
N SER A 247 -19.02 7.81 7.37
CA SER A 247 -18.29 7.52 6.14
C SER A 247 -16.78 7.32 6.40
N ALA A 248 -16.19 8.08 7.32
CA ALA A 248 -14.81 7.94 7.73
C ALA A 248 -14.55 6.57 8.37
N ILE A 249 -15.38 6.14 9.32
CA ILE A 249 -15.18 4.87 10.03
C ILE A 249 -15.49 3.69 9.11
N ILE A 250 -16.70 3.62 8.55
CA ILE A 250 -17.15 2.46 7.78
C ILE A 250 -16.44 2.39 6.43
N GLY A 251 -16.37 3.49 5.70
CA GLY A 251 -15.70 3.55 4.40
C GLY A 251 -14.22 3.16 4.50
N GLN A 252 -13.52 3.73 5.49
CA GLN A 252 -12.12 3.37 5.73
C GLN A 252 -11.95 1.94 6.21
N LEU A 253 -12.88 1.40 7.01
CA LEU A 253 -12.85 0.00 7.44
C LEU A 253 -12.81 -0.93 6.23
N PHE A 254 -13.74 -0.77 5.28
CA PHE A 254 -13.79 -1.60 4.07
C PHE A 254 -12.54 -1.43 3.20
N MET A 255 -12.05 -0.19 3.03
CA MET A 255 -10.79 0.07 2.33
C MET A 255 -9.61 -0.61 3.03
N SER A 256 -9.50 -0.50 4.35
CA SER A 256 -8.39 -1.05 5.13
C SER A 256 -8.39 -2.57 5.17
N VAL A 257 -9.56 -3.21 5.31
CA VAL A 257 -9.68 -4.67 5.23
C VAL A 257 -9.27 -5.18 3.85
N SER A 258 -9.64 -4.46 2.77
CA SER A 258 -9.17 -4.76 1.41
C SER A 258 -7.65 -4.63 1.29
N ILE A 259 -7.05 -3.58 1.88
CA ILE A 259 -5.62 -3.31 1.83
C ILE A 259 -4.83 -4.40 2.58
N TYR A 260 -5.17 -4.65 3.83
CA TYR A 260 -4.39 -5.56 4.68
C TYR A 260 -4.73 -7.04 4.44
N GLY A 261 -5.98 -7.34 4.04
CA GLY A 261 -6.44 -8.70 3.84
C GLY A 261 -6.32 -9.24 2.42
N CYS A 262 -6.33 -8.38 1.38
CA CYS A 262 -6.50 -8.84 0.01
C CYS A 262 -5.38 -8.40 -0.94
N GLN A 263 -4.40 -7.58 -0.48
CA GLN A 263 -3.32 -7.13 -1.34
C GLN A 263 -2.03 -7.88 -1.09
N GLN A 264 -1.37 -8.24 -2.20
CA GLN A 264 -0.10 -8.96 -2.18
C GLN A 264 0.94 -8.28 -1.30
N THR A 265 1.07 -6.96 -1.37
CA THR A 265 2.07 -6.17 -0.64
C THR A 265 2.05 -6.42 0.88
N PHE A 266 0.87 -6.57 1.48
CA PHE A 266 0.72 -6.85 2.91
C PHE A 266 0.73 -8.34 3.21
N VAL A 267 0.02 -9.16 2.42
CA VAL A 267 -0.02 -10.62 2.61
C VAL A 267 1.36 -11.22 2.47
N GLN A 268 2.18 -10.76 1.54
CA GLN A 268 3.57 -11.18 1.35
C GLN A 268 4.41 -10.96 2.61
N ARG A 269 4.22 -9.83 3.31
CA ARG A 269 4.87 -9.56 4.62
C ARG A 269 4.42 -10.53 5.71
N TYR A 270 3.14 -10.91 5.74
CA TYR A 270 2.63 -11.88 6.71
C TYR A 270 3.19 -13.28 6.45
N CYS A 271 3.22 -13.70 5.19
CA CYS A 271 3.77 -14.98 4.76
C CYS A 271 5.30 -15.08 4.95
N SER A 272 6.01 -13.96 5.09
CA SER A 272 7.45 -13.96 5.42
C SER A 272 7.76 -14.23 6.89
N MET A 273 6.75 -14.34 7.76
CA MET A 273 6.92 -14.61 9.19
C MET A 273 6.83 -16.11 9.49
N SER A 274 7.58 -16.58 10.48
CA SER A 274 7.76 -18.01 10.78
C SER A 274 6.56 -18.69 11.44
N SER A 275 5.55 -17.98 11.96
CA SER A 275 4.38 -18.59 12.58
C SER A 275 3.15 -17.69 12.55
N GLU A 276 1.95 -18.32 12.43
CA GLU A 276 0.65 -17.65 12.47
C GLU A 276 0.47 -16.81 13.75
N ALA A 277 0.91 -17.33 14.90
CA ALA A 277 0.84 -16.62 16.17
C ALA A 277 1.68 -15.34 16.17
N ARG A 278 2.87 -15.35 15.50
CA ARG A 278 3.72 -14.17 15.32
C ARG A 278 3.04 -13.15 14.40
N VAL A 279 2.41 -13.58 13.30
CA VAL A 279 1.62 -12.71 12.41
C VAL A 279 0.53 -11.99 13.21
N ARG A 280 -0.28 -12.73 13.97
CA ARG A 280 -1.35 -12.14 14.79
C ARG A 280 -0.82 -11.12 15.79
N ARG A 281 0.25 -11.44 16.54
CA ARG A 281 0.88 -10.48 17.49
C ARG A 281 1.35 -9.22 16.78
N THR A 282 1.97 -9.36 15.61
CA THR A 282 2.43 -8.24 14.80
C THR A 282 1.28 -7.34 14.36
N LEU A 283 0.18 -7.91 13.87
CA LEU A 283 -0.99 -7.16 13.43
C LEU A 283 -1.66 -6.41 14.60
N PHE A 284 -1.81 -7.04 15.77
CA PHE A 284 -2.33 -6.35 16.95
C PHE A 284 -1.38 -5.25 17.45
N ALA A 285 -0.07 -5.47 17.42
CA ALA A 285 0.93 -4.46 17.78
C ALA A 285 1.00 -3.30 16.77
N ASN A 286 0.50 -3.47 15.55
CA ASN A 286 0.35 -2.38 14.59
C ASN A 286 -0.74 -1.37 14.99
N VAL A 287 -1.73 -1.76 15.79
CA VAL A 287 -2.81 -0.85 16.22
C VAL A 287 -2.24 0.40 16.91
N PRO A 288 -1.47 0.30 18.01
CA PRO A 288 -0.89 1.48 18.63
C PRO A 288 0.16 2.16 17.74
N ALA A 289 0.95 1.40 16.97
CA ALA A 289 1.97 1.98 16.10
C ALA A 289 1.37 2.88 15.02
N VAL A 290 0.31 2.42 14.34
CA VAL A 290 -0.41 3.21 13.34
C VAL A 290 -1.12 4.39 13.99
N ALA A 291 -1.76 4.21 15.16
CA ALA A 291 -2.45 5.29 15.86
C ALA A 291 -1.50 6.44 16.20
N VAL A 292 -0.32 6.15 16.73
CA VAL A 292 0.69 7.15 17.06
C VAL A 292 1.20 7.86 15.81
N LEU A 293 1.64 7.13 14.79
CA LEU A 293 2.20 7.71 13.57
C LEU A 293 1.17 8.52 12.77
N PHE A 294 -0.08 8.04 12.73
CA PHE A 294 -1.17 8.75 12.07
C PHE A 294 -1.50 10.06 12.78
N SER A 295 -1.68 10.02 14.10
CA SER A 295 -1.99 11.21 14.91
C SER A 295 -0.84 12.22 14.92
N LEU A 296 0.42 11.77 14.85
CA LEU A 296 1.58 12.65 14.74
C LEU A 296 1.48 13.59 13.52
N SER A 297 1.02 13.06 12.38
CA SER A 297 0.81 13.86 11.16
C SER A 297 -0.27 14.94 11.34
N TRP A 298 -1.31 14.63 12.11
CA TRP A 298 -2.38 15.59 12.41
C TRP A 298 -1.95 16.67 13.39
N VAL A 299 -1.11 16.33 14.37
CA VAL A 299 -0.51 17.33 15.27
C VAL A 299 0.38 18.30 14.49
N VAL A 300 1.13 17.81 13.49
CA VAL A 300 1.85 18.70 12.55
C VAL A 300 0.88 19.66 11.85
N GLY A 301 -0.27 19.18 11.39
CA GLY A 301 -1.30 20.03 10.79
C GLY A 301 -1.86 21.09 11.75
N MET A 302 -2.10 20.71 13.01
CA MET A 302 -2.57 21.66 14.04
C MET A 302 -1.56 22.79 14.29
N THR A 303 -0.28 22.46 14.41
CA THR A 303 0.77 23.47 14.61
C THR A 303 0.95 24.36 13.38
N LEU A 304 0.83 23.79 12.16
CA LEU A 304 0.84 24.56 10.93
C LEU A 304 -0.31 25.58 10.88
N TYR A 305 -1.53 25.15 11.20
CA TYR A 305 -2.67 26.07 11.22
C TYR A 305 -2.47 27.22 12.21
N ALA A 306 -2.04 26.92 13.44
CA ALA A 306 -1.81 27.93 14.47
C ALA A 306 -0.75 28.98 14.06
N MET A 307 0.27 28.57 13.31
CA MET A 307 1.30 29.49 12.82
C MET A 307 0.82 30.41 11.71
N TYR A 308 -0.04 29.90 10.81
CA TYR A 308 -0.41 30.60 9.57
C TYR A 308 -1.87 31.04 9.52
N LYS A 309 -2.60 31.00 10.63
CA LYS A 309 -4.03 31.37 10.69
C LYS A 309 -4.34 32.77 10.18
N TYR A 310 -3.37 33.72 10.27
CA TYR A 310 -3.51 35.10 9.83
C TYR A 310 -2.86 35.40 8.48
N CYS A 311 -2.07 34.47 7.94
CA CYS A 311 -1.43 34.63 6.64
C CYS A 311 -1.27 33.29 5.93
N ASP A 312 -2.21 32.99 5.05
CA ASP A 312 -2.14 31.80 4.21
C ASP A 312 -1.35 32.06 2.93
N PRO A 313 -0.14 31.49 2.80
CA PRO A 313 0.67 31.65 1.59
C PRO A 313 0.06 31.00 0.35
N PHE A 314 -0.87 30.05 0.51
CA PHE A 314 -1.57 29.40 -0.60
C PHE A 314 -2.56 30.34 -1.29
N LEU A 315 -3.30 31.15 -0.50
CA LEU A 315 -4.23 32.13 -1.05
C LEU A 315 -3.52 33.26 -1.82
N LEU A 316 -2.28 33.59 -1.43
CA LEU A 316 -1.47 34.59 -2.12
C LEU A 316 -0.96 34.15 -3.49
N GLU A 317 -0.51 32.90 -3.62
CA GLU A 317 0.16 32.44 -4.84
C GLU A 317 -0.77 31.84 -5.91
N LYS A 318 -2.08 31.64 -5.65
CA LYS A 318 -3.00 30.91 -6.55
C LYS A 318 -2.43 29.60 -7.13
N SER A 319 -1.34 29.09 -6.59
CA SER A 319 -0.61 27.97 -7.14
C SER A 319 -0.98 26.67 -6.44
N GLN A 320 -1.10 25.61 -7.19
CA GLN A 320 -1.55 24.24 -6.92
C GLN A 320 -0.92 23.50 -5.72
N LEU A 321 -0.34 24.16 -4.69
CA LEU A 321 0.65 23.54 -3.86
C LEU A 321 0.42 23.67 -2.35
N LEU A 322 -0.66 23.03 -1.86
CA LEU A 322 -0.75 22.66 -0.43
C LEU A 322 0.53 22.01 0.14
N MET A 323 1.29 21.32 -0.72
CA MET A 323 2.54 20.68 -0.34
C MET A 323 3.71 21.66 -0.13
N LYS A 324 3.74 22.82 -0.81
CA LYS A 324 4.75 23.86 -0.60
C LYS A 324 4.65 24.46 0.80
N PHE A 325 3.46 24.47 1.38
CA PHE A 325 3.19 25.03 2.68
C PHE A 325 4.04 24.43 3.81
N CYS A 326 4.03 23.12 3.99
CA CYS A 326 4.89 22.44 4.98
C CYS A 326 6.39 22.70 4.75
N LEU A 327 6.76 22.87 3.49
CA LEU A 327 8.14 23.04 3.09
C LEU A 327 8.65 24.47 3.33
N SER A 328 7.85 25.48 2.98
CA SER A 328 8.14 26.90 3.30
C SER A 328 8.26 27.09 4.80
N THR A 329 7.35 26.49 5.58
CA THR A 329 7.44 26.51 7.05
C THR A 329 8.73 25.89 7.57
N CYS A 330 9.16 24.77 6.98
CA CYS A 330 10.41 24.13 7.36
C CYS A 330 11.61 25.06 7.09
N GLN A 331 11.60 25.76 5.96
CA GLN A 331 12.65 26.72 5.60
C GLN A 331 12.65 27.94 6.53
N ASP A 332 11.48 28.51 6.81
CA ASP A 332 11.35 29.71 7.63
C ASP A 332 11.68 29.46 9.11
N GLN A 333 11.27 28.31 9.64
CA GLN A 333 11.38 28.02 11.07
C GLN A 333 12.69 27.33 11.47
N PHE A 334 13.36 26.66 10.54
CA PHE A 334 14.59 25.92 10.82
C PHE A 334 15.83 26.50 10.11
N GLY A 335 15.75 27.73 9.58
CA GLY A 335 16.90 28.40 8.97
C GLY A 335 18.10 28.56 9.91
N PHE A 336 17.87 28.52 11.24
CA PHE A 336 18.93 28.54 12.26
C PHE A 336 19.60 27.18 12.50
N LEU A 337 18.98 26.07 12.05
CA LEU A 337 19.52 24.70 12.17
C LEU A 337 20.00 24.21 10.79
N PRO A 338 21.28 24.36 10.47
CA PRO A 338 21.80 23.95 9.19
C PRO A 338 21.61 22.43 8.98
N GLY A 339 21.03 22.03 7.84
CA GLY A 339 20.77 20.65 7.48
C GLY A 339 19.39 20.11 7.80
N MET A 340 18.55 20.81 8.56
CA MET A 340 17.21 20.35 8.92
C MET A 340 16.28 20.26 7.70
N LEU A 341 16.34 21.23 6.81
CA LEU A 341 15.62 21.18 5.52
C LEU A 341 16.06 19.96 4.67
N GLY A 342 17.37 19.69 4.65
CA GLY A 342 17.92 18.51 3.97
C GLY A 342 17.45 17.20 4.58
N LEU A 343 17.36 17.12 5.90
CA LEU A 343 16.83 15.96 6.60
C LEU A 343 15.32 15.73 6.31
N PHE A 344 14.55 16.81 6.26
CA PHE A 344 13.13 16.78 5.89
C PHE A 344 12.94 16.27 4.44
N LEU A 345 13.65 16.87 3.48
CA LEU A 345 13.63 16.43 2.07
C LEU A 345 14.12 15.00 1.90
N GLY A 346 15.23 14.63 2.57
CA GLY A 346 15.77 13.28 2.59
C GLY A 346 14.78 12.27 3.15
N SER A 347 14.01 12.64 4.18
CA SER A 347 12.95 11.81 4.75
C SER A 347 11.79 11.60 3.77
N LEU A 348 11.34 12.65 3.07
CA LEU A 348 10.31 12.55 2.03
C LEU A 348 10.75 11.64 0.88
N PHE A 349 11.96 11.87 0.36
CA PHE A 349 12.52 11.10 -0.74
C PHE A 349 12.70 9.63 -0.34
N ASN A 350 13.25 9.38 0.85
CA ASN A 350 13.39 8.04 1.40
C ASN A 350 12.05 7.35 1.58
N GLY A 351 11.02 8.08 2.01
CA GLY A 351 9.66 7.55 2.16
C GLY A 351 9.05 7.09 0.86
N ALA A 352 9.17 7.89 -0.20
CA ALA A 352 8.69 7.53 -1.52
C ALA A 352 9.46 6.33 -2.09
N LEU A 353 10.78 6.33 -1.94
CA LEU A 353 11.66 5.29 -2.44
C LEU A 353 11.38 3.93 -1.77
N SER A 354 11.24 3.88 -0.43
CA SER A 354 10.91 2.66 0.30
C SER A 354 9.58 2.08 -0.14
N PHE A 355 8.56 2.94 -0.28
CA PHE A 355 7.24 2.54 -0.73
C PHE A 355 7.26 2.03 -2.18
N LEU A 356 8.00 2.70 -3.08
CA LEU A 356 8.17 2.29 -4.47
C LEU A 356 8.82 0.89 -4.57
N VAL A 357 9.96 0.68 -3.91
CA VAL A 357 10.71 -0.59 -3.97
C VAL A 357 9.85 -1.76 -3.47
N SER A 358 9.24 -1.62 -2.30
CA SER A 358 8.39 -2.66 -1.71
C SER A 358 7.21 -3.04 -2.61
N ASN A 359 6.57 -2.06 -3.21
CA ASN A 359 5.39 -2.29 -4.04
C ASN A 359 5.73 -2.78 -5.45
N VAL A 360 6.84 -2.31 -6.04
CA VAL A 360 7.33 -2.83 -7.33
C VAL A 360 7.72 -4.31 -7.20
N ASN A 361 8.29 -4.74 -6.08
CA ASN A 361 8.55 -6.15 -5.80
C ASN A 361 7.23 -6.97 -5.83
N SER A 362 6.18 -6.48 -5.16
CA SER A 362 4.88 -7.16 -5.16
C SER A 362 4.19 -7.14 -6.54
N LEU A 363 4.31 -6.03 -7.30
CA LEU A 363 3.78 -5.93 -8.67
C LEU A 363 4.44 -6.94 -9.59
N SER A 364 5.77 -7.02 -9.57
CA SER A 364 6.53 -7.94 -10.42
C SER A 364 6.28 -9.40 -10.06
N THR A 365 6.15 -9.71 -8.77
CA THR A 365 5.82 -11.06 -8.30
C THR A 365 4.43 -11.49 -8.77
N VAL A 366 3.40 -10.65 -8.57
CA VAL A 366 2.03 -10.95 -9.03
C VAL A 366 1.97 -11.09 -10.55
N THR A 367 2.64 -10.22 -11.28
CA THR A 367 2.66 -10.29 -12.74
C THR A 367 3.32 -11.59 -13.23
N TRP A 368 4.42 -11.99 -12.60
CA TRP A 368 5.06 -13.26 -12.89
C TRP A 368 4.14 -14.45 -12.58
N GLU A 369 3.65 -14.56 -11.34
CA GLU A 369 2.90 -15.72 -10.87
C GLU A 369 1.51 -15.86 -11.52
N ASP A 370 0.82 -14.74 -11.81
CA ASP A 370 -0.59 -14.77 -12.24
C ASP A 370 -0.78 -14.61 -13.76
N PHE A 371 0.26 -14.16 -14.50
CA PHE A 371 0.17 -13.94 -15.94
C PHE A 371 1.30 -14.58 -16.73
N VAL A 372 2.56 -14.30 -16.42
CA VAL A 372 3.72 -14.62 -17.25
C VAL A 372 4.11 -16.10 -17.14
N SER A 373 4.08 -16.68 -15.94
CA SER A 373 4.47 -18.07 -15.68
C SER A 373 3.66 -19.11 -16.48
N PHE A 374 2.47 -18.75 -16.92
CA PHE A 374 1.61 -19.63 -17.73
C PHE A 374 1.99 -19.65 -19.23
N ALA A 375 2.87 -18.75 -19.69
CA ALA A 375 3.25 -18.71 -21.09
C ALA A 375 4.17 -19.89 -21.44
N PRO A 376 3.96 -20.55 -22.60
CA PRO A 376 4.74 -21.73 -23.00
C PRO A 376 6.25 -21.50 -23.01
N ALA A 377 6.68 -20.27 -23.34
CA ALA A 377 8.09 -19.87 -23.39
C ALA A 377 8.83 -19.94 -22.04
N PHE A 378 8.09 -19.95 -20.92
CA PHE A 378 8.65 -19.95 -19.57
C PHE A 378 8.44 -21.27 -18.82
N LYS A 379 7.99 -22.32 -19.50
CA LYS A 379 7.89 -23.66 -18.91
C LYS A 379 9.28 -24.27 -18.71
N GLY A 380 9.56 -24.73 -17.49
CA GLY A 380 10.81 -25.43 -17.17
C GLY A 380 12.05 -24.55 -16.96
N ILE A 381 11.90 -23.24 -16.84
CA ILE A 381 13.02 -22.34 -16.51
C ILE A 381 13.41 -22.45 -15.03
N THR A 382 14.72 -22.31 -14.77
CA THR A 382 15.30 -22.40 -13.43
C THR A 382 14.86 -21.22 -12.53
N ASP A 383 14.90 -21.39 -11.20
CA ASP A 383 14.56 -20.34 -10.23
C ASP A 383 15.37 -19.03 -10.44
N LYS A 384 16.64 -19.15 -10.85
CA LYS A 384 17.48 -17.99 -11.18
C LYS A 384 16.96 -17.22 -12.39
N GLN A 385 16.50 -17.94 -13.42
CA GLN A 385 15.92 -17.32 -14.63
C GLN A 385 14.56 -16.68 -14.30
N GLN A 386 13.72 -17.34 -13.47
CA GLN A 386 12.45 -16.76 -12.99
C GLN A 386 12.71 -15.45 -12.24
N LEU A 387 13.69 -15.43 -11.33
CA LEU A 387 14.07 -14.22 -10.60
C LEU A 387 14.53 -13.10 -11.54
N THR A 388 15.30 -13.43 -12.58
CA THR A 388 15.72 -12.45 -13.59
C THR A 388 14.51 -11.83 -14.31
N VAL A 389 13.53 -12.64 -14.70
CA VAL A 389 12.31 -12.14 -15.35
C VAL A 389 11.51 -11.25 -14.39
N ILE A 390 11.35 -11.64 -13.12
CA ILE A 390 10.69 -10.82 -12.08
C ILE A 390 11.38 -9.45 -11.96
N LYS A 391 12.71 -9.42 -11.92
CA LYS A 391 13.51 -8.18 -11.86
C LYS A 391 13.30 -7.29 -13.10
N ILE A 392 13.26 -7.86 -14.30
CA ILE A 392 12.97 -7.14 -15.55
C ILE A 392 11.56 -6.53 -15.52
N ILE A 393 10.55 -7.31 -15.10
CA ILE A 393 9.17 -6.81 -14.94
C ILE A 393 9.14 -5.63 -13.94
N GLY A 394 9.93 -5.71 -12.87
CA GLY A 394 10.07 -4.62 -11.90
C GLY A 394 10.62 -3.32 -12.52
N ILE A 395 11.62 -3.42 -13.40
CA ILE A 395 12.15 -2.25 -14.15
C ILE A 395 11.06 -1.64 -15.03
N ILE A 396 10.32 -2.47 -15.77
CA ILE A 396 9.25 -2.01 -16.66
C ILE A 396 8.18 -1.26 -15.85
N TYR A 397 7.75 -1.79 -14.70
CA TYR A 397 6.80 -1.10 -13.83
C TYR A 397 7.35 0.23 -13.29
N ALA A 398 8.61 0.28 -12.88
CA ALA A 398 9.21 1.51 -12.39
C ALA A 398 9.20 2.61 -13.47
N LEU A 399 9.49 2.26 -14.72
CA LEU A 399 9.42 3.20 -15.86
C LEU A 399 7.97 3.64 -16.16
N ILE A 400 7.01 2.72 -16.16
CA ILE A 400 5.58 3.06 -16.34
C ILE A 400 5.11 4.02 -15.24
N ILE A 401 5.46 3.75 -13.99
CA ILE A 401 5.10 4.58 -12.83
C ILE A 401 5.72 5.97 -12.96
N MET A 402 6.98 6.06 -13.40
CA MET A 402 7.65 7.34 -13.67
C MET A 402 6.90 8.15 -14.73
N CYS A 403 6.58 7.56 -15.88
CA CYS A 403 5.85 8.24 -16.94
C CYS A 403 4.47 8.73 -16.45
N LEU A 404 3.73 7.87 -15.74
CA LEU A 404 2.42 8.25 -15.20
C LEU A 404 2.54 9.31 -14.10
N SER A 405 3.61 9.34 -13.33
CA SER A 405 3.81 10.35 -12.29
C SER A 405 3.86 11.77 -12.84
N LEU A 406 4.37 11.95 -14.07
CA LEU A 406 4.39 13.26 -14.74
C LEU A 406 2.98 13.75 -15.11
N CYS A 407 2.03 12.82 -15.31
CA CYS A 407 0.64 13.15 -15.60
C CYS A 407 -0.18 13.48 -14.33
N VAL A 408 0.28 13.09 -13.14
CA VAL A 408 -0.46 13.31 -11.89
C VAL A 408 -0.63 14.80 -11.58
N GLY A 409 0.33 15.64 -11.97
CA GLY A 409 0.26 17.09 -11.77
C GLY A 409 -0.91 17.78 -12.48
N ILE A 410 -1.50 17.14 -13.49
CA ILE A 410 -2.64 17.63 -14.25
C ILE A 410 -3.95 17.41 -13.46
N VAL A 411 -3.98 16.37 -12.61
CA VAL A 411 -5.16 16.01 -11.81
C VAL A 411 -5.03 16.67 -10.43
N GLY A 412 -5.76 17.72 -10.17
CA GLY A 412 -5.75 18.43 -8.89
C GLY A 412 -6.07 17.50 -7.70
N GLY A 413 -5.46 17.72 -6.52
CA GLY A 413 -5.80 17.04 -5.27
C GLY A 413 -5.20 15.63 -5.11
N VAL A 414 -3.92 15.55 -4.74
CA VAL A 414 -3.16 14.29 -4.57
C VAL A 414 -3.81 13.33 -3.56
N VAL A 415 -4.32 13.84 -2.43
CA VAL A 415 -4.93 13.02 -1.38
C VAL A 415 -6.28 12.48 -1.84
N GLU A 416 -7.14 13.35 -2.35
CA GLU A 416 -8.49 12.98 -2.79
C GLU A 416 -8.43 12.00 -3.98
N GLY A 417 -7.61 12.29 -4.99
CA GLY A 417 -7.41 11.40 -6.13
C GLY A 417 -6.91 10.01 -5.74
N SER A 418 -5.94 9.93 -4.83
CA SER A 418 -5.43 8.67 -4.31
C SER A 418 -6.49 7.90 -3.50
N GLN A 419 -7.32 8.58 -2.70
CA GLN A 419 -8.40 7.95 -1.95
C GLN A 419 -9.53 7.48 -2.87
N LEU A 420 -9.85 8.24 -3.90
CA LEU A 420 -10.85 7.87 -4.91
C LEU A 420 -10.48 6.56 -5.62
N VAL A 421 -9.25 6.48 -6.15
CA VAL A 421 -8.74 5.26 -6.79
C VAL A 421 -8.74 4.08 -5.82
N THR A 422 -8.28 4.32 -4.58
CA THR A 422 -8.24 3.30 -3.53
C THR A 422 -9.63 2.77 -3.22
N SER A 423 -10.60 3.63 -3.02
CA SER A 423 -11.96 3.25 -2.65
C SER A 423 -12.69 2.54 -3.79
N ALA A 424 -12.59 3.05 -5.03
CA ALA A 424 -13.24 2.46 -6.20
C ALA A 424 -12.75 1.03 -6.50
N THR A 425 -11.48 0.74 -6.25
CA THR A 425 -10.91 -0.60 -6.51
C THR A 425 -11.00 -1.56 -5.32
N SER A 426 -11.09 -1.04 -4.09
CA SER A 426 -11.12 -1.85 -2.87
C SER A 426 -12.38 -2.69 -2.74
N GLY A 427 -13.53 -2.18 -3.19
CA GLY A 427 -14.80 -2.85 -3.02
C GLY A 427 -14.89 -4.18 -3.74
N ALA A 428 -14.56 -4.21 -5.03
CA ALA A 428 -14.57 -5.43 -5.83
C ALA A 428 -13.56 -6.45 -5.33
N LEU A 429 -12.36 -5.99 -4.96
CA LEU A 429 -11.30 -6.87 -4.45
C LEU A 429 -11.71 -7.49 -3.12
N LEU A 430 -12.19 -6.70 -2.16
CA LEU A 430 -12.67 -7.21 -0.87
C LEU A 430 -13.86 -8.15 -1.05
N GLY A 431 -14.80 -7.79 -1.93
CA GLY A 431 -16.00 -8.58 -2.20
C GLY A 431 -15.67 -10.00 -2.67
N VAL A 432 -14.74 -10.16 -3.61
CA VAL A 432 -14.35 -11.49 -4.11
C VAL A 432 -13.65 -12.33 -3.04
N PHE A 433 -12.86 -11.72 -2.16
CA PHE A 433 -12.23 -12.44 -1.05
C PHE A 433 -13.23 -12.81 0.05
N ILE A 434 -14.24 -11.98 0.32
CA ILE A 434 -15.37 -12.32 1.21
C ILE A 434 -16.15 -13.51 0.62
N LEU A 435 -16.47 -13.48 -0.68
CA LEU A 435 -17.11 -14.60 -1.36
C LEU A 435 -16.30 -15.89 -1.23
N ALA A 436 -14.97 -15.79 -1.38
CA ALA A 436 -14.09 -16.94 -1.26
C ALA A 436 -14.02 -17.51 0.16
N ALA A 437 -13.84 -16.67 1.17
CA ALA A 437 -13.59 -17.09 2.54
C ALA A 437 -14.87 -17.39 3.34
N LEU A 438 -15.95 -16.65 3.09
CA LEU A 438 -17.14 -16.65 3.93
C LEU A 438 -18.42 -17.17 3.24
N CYS A 439 -18.45 -17.29 1.89
CA CYS A 439 -19.65 -17.67 1.16
C CYS A 439 -19.50 -19.05 0.52
N PRO A 440 -19.96 -20.14 1.14
CA PRO A 440 -19.85 -21.50 0.59
C PRO A 440 -20.66 -21.73 -0.68
N ILE A 441 -21.66 -20.90 -0.95
CA ILE A 441 -22.57 -20.99 -2.10
C ILE A 441 -21.95 -20.38 -3.36
N ALA A 442 -21.02 -19.44 -3.21
CA ALA A 442 -20.40 -18.73 -4.31
C ALA A 442 -19.55 -19.66 -5.20
N ASN A 443 -19.67 -19.50 -6.51
CA ASN A 443 -18.90 -20.21 -7.52
C ASN A 443 -18.06 -19.25 -8.39
N GLY A 444 -17.24 -19.80 -9.30
CA GLY A 444 -16.35 -18.99 -10.14
C GLY A 444 -17.07 -18.01 -11.07
N LYS A 445 -18.27 -18.36 -11.58
CA LYS A 445 -19.09 -17.46 -12.41
C LYS A 445 -19.63 -16.30 -11.58
N GLY A 446 -20.18 -16.60 -10.40
CA GLY A 446 -20.68 -15.58 -9.48
C GLY A 446 -19.59 -14.62 -9.02
N ALA A 447 -18.42 -15.13 -8.63
CA ALA A 447 -17.27 -14.32 -8.24
C ALA A 447 -16.80 -13.38 -9.37
N LEU A 448 -16.69 -13.90 -10.61
CA LEU A 448 -16.25 -13.10 -11.75
C LEU A 448 -17.24 -11.98 -12.10
N TRP A 449 -18.52 -12.33 -12.30
CA TRP A 449 -19.52 -11.33 -12.68
C TRP A 449 -19.86 -10.34 -11.57
N GLY A 450 -19.84 -10.78 -10.29
CA GLY A 450 -19.98 -9.91 -9.15
C GLY A 450 -18.85 -8.87 -9.07
N MET A 451 -17.61 -9.28 -9.34
CA MET A 451 -16.46 -8.39 -9.37
C MET A 451 -16.52 -7.40 -10.56
N ILE A 452 -16.90 -7.86 -11.77
CA ILE A 452 -17.06 -7.01 -12.95
C ILE A 452 -18.14 -5.96 -12.70
N ALA A 453 -19.31 -6.36 -12.21
CA ALA A 453 -20.40 -5.43 -11.90
C ALA A 453 -19.99 -4.37 -10.86
N SER A 454 -19.28 -4.81 -9.81
CA SER A 454 -18.72 -3.90 -8.81
C SER A 454 -17.79 -2.86 -9.43
N HIS A 455 -16.85 -3.29 -10.29
CA HIS A 455 -15.93 -2.37 -10.96
C HIS A 455 -16.64 -1.39 -11.90
N ILE A 456 -17.62 -1.86 -12.68
CA ILE A 456 -18.39 -1.00 -13.57
C ILE A 456 -19.08 0.10 -12.77
N VAL A 457 -19.79 -0.23 -11.70
CA VAL A 457 -20.52 0.74 -10.90
C VAL A 457 -19.58 1.72 -10.18
N THR A 458 -18.55 1.22 -9.51
CA THR A 458 -17.64 2.09 -8.74
C THR A 458 -16.78 2.98 -9.65
N THR A 459 -16.35 2.49 -10.82
CA THR A 459 -15.60 3.29 -11.79
C THR A 459 -16.52 4.32 -12.46
N TRP A 460 -17.76 3.96 -12.77
CA TRP A 460 -18.76 4.89 -13.29
C TRP A 460 -19.04 6.01 -12.29
N MET A 461 -19.30 5.69 -11.02
CA MET A 461 -19.48 6.69 -9.96
C MET A 461 -18.27 7.62 -9.84
N ALA A 462 -17.04 7.06 -9.86
CA ALA A 462 -15.82 7.83 -9.79
C ALA A 462 -15.63 8.77 -10.99
N ALA A 463 -15.88 8.28 -12.21
CA ALA A 463 -15.80 9.08 -13.43
C ALA A 463 -16.85 10.20 -13.45
N CYS A 464 -18.10 9.89 -13.09
CA CYS A 464 -19.16 10.89 -13.03
C CYS A 464 -18.89 11.96 -11.97
N ARG A 465 -18.35 11.58 -10.81
CA ARG A 465 -17.91 12.54 -9.80
C ARG A 465 -16.87 13.51 -10.35
N LEU A 466 -15.86 13.00 -11.07
CA LEU A 466 -14.80 13.85 -11.64
C LEU A 466 -15.29 14.78 -12.75
N LEU A 467 -16.31 14.36 -13.51
CA LEU A 467 -16.84 15.10 -14.67
C LEU A 467 -17.96 16.08 -14.33
N TYR A 468 -18.84 15.72 -13.37
CA TYR A 468 -20.10 16.44 -13.14
C TYR A 468 -20.23 17.08 -11.76
N VAL A 469 -19.36 16.75 -10.82
CA VAL A 469 -19.37 17.38 -9.49
C VAL A 469 -18.31 18.47 -9.45
N ASP A 470 -18.74 19.71 -9.22
CA ASP A 470 -17.83 20.84 -9.10
C ASP A 470 -16.82 20.59 -7.98
N LYS A 471 -15.55 20.83 -8.29
CA LYS A 471 -14.42 20.64 -7.37
C LYS A 471 -14.39 21.65 -6.21
N GLY A 472 -15.38 22.50 -6.09
CA GLY A 472 -15.52 23.50 -5.04
C GLY A 472 -15.95 22.89 -3.71
N VAL A 473 -15.18 21.91 -3.17
CA VAL A 473 -15.33 21.58 -1.76
C VAL A 473 -14.95 22.81 -0.96
N ALA A 474 -15.90 23.39 -0.23
CA ALA A 474 -15.67 24.57 0.57
C ALA A 474 -14.54 24.31 1.56
N MET A 475 -13.38 24.93 1.32
CA MET A 475 -12.29 24.96 2.27
C MET A 475 -12.73 25.79 3.49
N LEU A 476 -12.24 25.43 4.66
CA LEU A 476 -12.43 26.23 5.85
C LEU A 476 -11.75 27.61 5.66
N PRO A 477 -12.32 28.70 6.19
CA PRO A 477 -11.81 30.04 5.96
C PRO A 477 -10.38 30.18 6.51
N MET A 478 -9.54 30.85 5.73
CA MET A 478 -8.18 31.27 6.06
C MET A 478 -8.07 32.78 5.85
N SER A 479 -7.20 33.45 6.62
CA SER A 479 -6.97 34.88 6.51
C SER A 479 -5.66 35.21 5.79
N THR A 480 -5.62 36.37 5.14
CA THR A 480 -4.44 36.96 4.52
C THR A 480 -4.09 38.34 5.11
N GLU A 481 -4.78 38.73 6.19
CA GLU A 481 -4.70 40.10 6.75
C GLU A 481 -3.31 40.51 7.25
N GLN A 482 -2.55 39.55 7.77
CA GLN A 482 -1.21 39.82 8.31
C GLN A 482 -0.09 39.32 7.39
N CYS A 483 -0.39 39.03 6.12
CA CYS A 483 0.66 38.69 5.18
C CYS A 483 1.54 39.93 4.92
N PRO A 484 2.88 39.82 5.06
CA PRO A 484 3.78 40.87 4.64
C PRO A 484 3.52 41.16 3.16
N ASN A 485 3.41 42.45 2.80
CA ASN A 485 3.05 42.90 1.45
C ASN A 485 3.92 42.20 0.40
N ALA A 486 3.47 41.07 -0.06
CA ALA A 486 4.15 40.20 -1.06
C ALA A 486 4.18 40.85 -2.45
N THR A 487 3.49 41.98 -2.64
CA THR A 487 3.39 42.67 -3.94
C THR A 487 4.75 43.19 -4.42
N GLN A 488 5.72 43.42 -3.56
CA GLN A 488 7.03 43.97 -3.94
C GLN A 488 8.11 42.92 -4.19
N SER A 489 8.02 41.74 -3.57
CA SER A 489 9.00 40.66 -3.79
C SER A 489 8.66 39.75 -4.96
N ILE A 490 7.38 39.67 -5.36
CA ILE A 490 6.94 38.86 -6.51
C ILE A 490 7.27 39.53 -7.85
N LEU A 491 7.26 40.86 -7.90
CA LEU A 491 7.60 41.61 -9.12
C LEU A 491 9.10 41.56 -9.49
N THR A 492 9.98 41.26 -8.55
CA THR A 492 11.43 41.21 -8.80
C THR A 492 11.91 39.82 -9.33
N HIS A 493 11.10 38.77 -9.23
CA HIS A 493 11.50 37.44 -9.66
C HIS A 493 10.80 36.90 -10.94
N GLN A 494 9.97 37.72 -11.62
CA GLN A 494 9.27 37.34 -12.85
C GLN A 494 10.01 37.65 -14.16
N ALA A 495 11.31 37.94 -14.12
CA ALA A 495 12.10 38.20 -15.31
C ALA A 495 13.06 37.03 -15.65
N LEU A 496 12.50 35.84 -15.90
CA LEU A 496 13.18 34.81 -16.68
C LEU A 496 12.19 34.25 -17.70
N PRO A 497 12.48 34.34 -19.01
CA PRO A 497 11.60 33.83 -20.06
C PRO A 497 11.61 32.30 -20.01
N VAL A 498 10.48 31.69 -19.72
CA VAL A 498 10.28 30.27 -19.91
C VAL A 498 10.04 30.03 -21.39
N GLU A 499 11.04 29.60 -22.11
CA GLU A 499 10.85 28.97 -23.42
C GLU A 499 10.13 27.64 -23.22
N VAL A 500 8.82 27.66 -23.43
CA VAL A 500 7.99 26.46 -23.54
C VAL A 500 8.17 25.89 -24.95
N ASN A 501 8.83 24.77 -25.04
CA ASN A 501 9.01 24.04 -26.30
C ASN A 501 7.67 23.63 -26.92
N VAL A 502 7.51 23.98 -28.17
CA VAL A 502 6.31 24.08 -29.02
C VAL A 502 5.58 22.74 -29.31
N THR A 503 5.96 21.63 -28.70
CA THR A 503 5.38 20.31 -29.07
C THR A 503 4.08 19.95 -28.34
N LEU A 504 3.71 20.69 -27.29
CA LEU A 504 2.43 20.48 -26.56
C LEU A 504 1.34 21.52 -26.88
N ALA A 505 1.68 22.50 -27.72
CA ALA A 505 0.74 23.59 -28.09
C ALA A 505 -0.49 23.12 -28.88
N HIS A 506 -0.45 21.94 -29.49
CA HIS A 506 -1.60 21.40 -30.21
C HIS A 506 -2.65 20.69 -29.34
N LEU A 507 -2.33 20.36 -28.10
CA LEU A 507 -3.28 19.76 -27.14
C LEU A 507 -3.93 20.81 -26.21
N ALA A 508 -3.37 21.99 -26.11
CA ALA A 508 -3.86 23.07 -25.27
C ALA A 508 -5.30 23.54 -25.64
N PRO A 509 -5.69 23.66 -26.91
CA PRO A 509 -7.06 24.06 -27.27
C PRO A 509 -8.11 23.00 -26.91
N LEU A 510 -7.75 21.72 -26.94
CA LEU A 510 -8.66 20.61 -26.57
C LEU A 510 -8.87 20.55 -25.04
N LEU A 511 -7.86 20.94 -24.26
CA LEU A 511 -7.94 21.00 -22.80
C LEU A 511 -8.60 22.30 -22.31
N GLN A 512 -8.47 23.41 -23.05
CA GLN A 512 -9.16 24.67 -22.75
C GLN A 512 -10.66 24.62 -23.06
N SER A 513 -11.09 23.81 -24.02
CA SER A 513 -12.54 23.60 -24.30
C SER A 513 -13.24 22.83 -23.18
N ILE A 514 -12.50 22.18 -22.29
CA ILE A 514 -13.02 21.50 -21.08
C ILE A 514 -13.08 22.47 -19.88
N ASN A 515 -12.39 23.60 -19.95
CA ASN A 515 -12.34 24.62 -18.90
C ASN A 515 -13.32 25.76 -19.24
N MET A 516 -14.60 25.44 -19.34
CA MET A 516 -15.64 26.48 -19.39
C MET A 516 -15.72 27.17 -18.03
N SER A 517 -15.21 28.38 -17.98
CA SER A 517 -15.45 29.33 -16.89
C SER A 517 -16.94 29.69 -16.86
N HIS A 518 -17.72 29.00 -16.05
CA HIS A 518 -19.05 29.45 -15.68
C HIS A 518 -18.95 30.48 -14.54
N PRO A 519 -19.73 31.60 -14.64
CA PRO A 519 -19.85 32.53 -13.52
C PRO A 519 -20.49 31.81 -12.34
N ILE A 520 -20.03 32.13 -11.13
CA ILE A 520 -20.53 31.58 -9.87
C ILE A 520 -22.02 31.89 -9.76
N PRO A 521 -22.93 30.91 -9.80
CA PRO A 521 -24.33 31.13 -9.49
C PRO A 521 -24.49 31.24 -7.97
N THR A 522 -25.05 32.34 -7.50
CA THR A 522 -25.33 32.63 -6.09
C THR A 522 -26.56 31.87 -5.54
N GLU A 523 -27.19 31.02 -6.35
CA GLU A 523 -28.26 30.13 -5.90
C GLU A 523 -27.82 28.68 -6.07
N SER A 524 -27.96 27.90 -4.97
CA SER A 524 -27.71 26.45 -5.03
C SER A 524 -28.58 25.81 -6.09
N PRO A 525 -28.03 25.25 -7.17
CA PRO A 525 -28.87 24.63 -8.21
C PRO A 525 -29.63 23.48 -7.56
N ILE A 526 -30.92 23.36 -7.92
CA ILE A 526 -31.73 22.19 -7.54
C ILE A 526 -31.04 20.97 -8.11
N VAL A 527 -30.34 20.26 -7.22
CA VAL A 527 -29.55 19.07 -7.57
C VAL A 527 -30.55 18.00 -8.02
N THR A 528 -30.55 17.66 -9.30
CA THR A 528 -31.37 16.57 -9.81
C THR A 528 -31.00 15.26 -9.12
N GLY A 529 -31.92 14.31 -8.97
CA GLY A 529 -31.68 13.06 -8.25
C GLY A 529 -30.45 12.30 -8.75
N LEU A 530 -30.13 12.37 -10.04
CA LEU A 530 -28.94 11.75 -10.64
C LEU A 530 -27.65 12.49 -10.23
N GLN A 531 -27.66 13.79 -10.16
CA GLN A 531 -26.51 14.60 -9.73
C GLN A 531 -26.23 14.38 -8.25
N LYS A 532 -27.25 14.18 -7.41
CA LYS A 532 -27.12 13.80 -6.00
C LYS A 532 -26.45 12.43 -5.86
N PHE A 533 -26.75 11.49 -6.77
CA PHE A 533 -26.08 10.17 -6.78
C PHE A 533 -24.58 10.30 -7.12
N TYR A 534 -24.19 11.16 -8.05
CA TYR A 534 -22.78 11.41 -8.38
C TYR A 534 -22.03 12.16 -7.27
N SER A 535 -22.73 12.89 -6.43
CA SER A 535 -22.17 13.60 -5.28
C SER A 535 -21.87 12.70 -4.09
N ILE A 536 -22.27 11.40 -4.11
CA ILE A 536 -21.95 10.45 -3.03
C ILE A 536 -20.44 10.47 -2.76
N SER A 537 -20.08 10.54 -1.47
CA SER A 537 -18.69 10.57 -1.02
C SER A 537 -17.91 9.34 -1.51
N TYR A 538 -16.71 9.58 -1.98
CA TYR A 538 -15.78 8.51 -2.38
C TYR A 538 -15.47 7.52 -1.25
N MET A 539 -15.68 7.88 0.00
CA MET A 539 -15.52 6.98 1.14
C MET A 539 -16.48 5.78 1.07
N TRP A 540 -17.68 5.95 0.51
CA TRP A 540 -18.67 4.89 0.38
C TRP A 540 -18.42 3.91 -0.77
N TYR A 541 -17.55 4.23 -1.74
CA TYR A 541 -17.37 3.39 -2.94
C TYR A 541 -16.87 1.98 -2.62
N ALA A 542 -15.99 1.84 -1.61
CA ALA A 542 -15.52 0.53 -1.17
C ALA A 542 -16.66 -0.32 -0.57
N VAL A 543 -17.55 0.31 0.19
CA VAL A 543 -18.72 -0.36 0.78
C VAL A 543 -19.69 -0.80 -0.31
N ILE A 544 -20.09 0.14 -1.18
CA ILE A 544 -21.02 -0.11 -2.29
C ILE A 544 -20.48 -1.22 -3.19
N GLY A 545 -19.20 -1.12 -3.60
CA GLY A 545 -18.58 -2.12 -4.45
C GLY A 545 -18.50 -3.50 -3.81
N THR A 546 -18.21 -3.58 -2.51
CA THR A 546 -18.20 -4.84 -1.78
C THR A 546 -19.59 -5.47 -1.73
N LEU A 547 -20.61 -4.69 -1.40
CA LEU A 547 -21.99 -5.17 -1.34
C LEU A 547 -22.48 -5.68 -2.70
N ILE A 548 -22.23 -4.93 -3.76
CA ILE A 548 -22.58 -5.35 -5.13
C ILE A 548 -21.90 -6.68 -5.47
N CYS A 549 -20.59 -6.79 -5.23
CA CYS A 549 -19.82 -8.00 -5.52
C CYS A 549 -20.36 -9.21 -4.74
N VAL A 550 -20.61 -9.04 -3.43
CA VAL A 550 -21.07 -10.13 -2.56
C VAL A 550 -22.49 -10.54 -2.88
N ILE A 551 -23.41 -9.59 -3.05
CA ILE A 551 -24.82 -9.88 -3.32
C ILE A 551 -24.97 -10.57 -4.70
N LEU A 552 -24.47 -9.95 -5.76
CA LEU A 552 -24.56 -10.51 -7.10
C LEU A 552 -23.78 -11.83 -7.22
N GLY A 553 -22.60 -11.91 -6.59
CA GLY A 553 -21.80 -13.13 -6.58
C GLY A 553 -22.51 -14.31 -5.96
N ASN A 554 -23.24 -14.11 -4.85
CA ASN A 554 -24.05 -15.15 -4.22
C ASN A 554 -25.30 -15.49 -5.05
N ILE A 555 -26.03 -14.50 -5.57
CA ILE A 555 -27.21 -14.73 -6.41
C ILE A 555 -26.84 -15.55 -7.65
N ILE A 556 -25.81 -15.13 -8.38
CA ILE A 556 -25.33 -15.85 -9.57
C ILE A 556 -24.79 -17.24 -9.17
N GLY A 557 -24.11 -17.34 -8.02
CA GLY A 557 -23.64 -18.62 -7.48
C GLY A 557 -24.78 -19.60 -7.19
N LEU A 558 -25.91 -19.12 -6.64
CA LEU A 558 -27.11 -19.92 -6.45
C LEU A 558 -27.74 -20.39 -7.75
N LEU A 559 -27.85 -19.50 -8.74
CA LEU A 559 -28.51 -19.76 -10.01
C LEU A 559 -27.67 -20.66 -10.94
N THR A 560 -26.35 -20.58 -10.88
CA THR A 560 -25.44 -21.24 -11.83
C THR A 560 -24.60 -22.35 -11.24
N GLY A 561 -24.72 -22.62 -9.95
CA GLY A 561 -23.88 -23.58 -9.24
C GLY A 561 -24.17 -25.03 -9.64
N SER A 562 -23.12 -25.79 -9.86
CA SER A 562 -23.12 -27.21 -10.23
C SER A 562 -22.33 -28.04 -9.21
N GLU A 563 -22.53 -29.35 -9.19
CA GLU A 563 -21.70 -30.28 -8.40
C GLU A 563 -20.23 -30.25 -8.82
N LYS A 564 -19.95 -29.87 -10.08
CA LYS A 564 -18.59 -29.68 -10.60
C LYS A 564 -17.83 -28.51 -9.93
N ASP A 565 -18.53 -27.61 -9.22
CA ASP A 565 -17.95 -26.50 -8.49
C ASP A 565 -17.54 -26.90 -7.06
N ALA A 566 -17.41 -28.19 -6.76
CA ALA A 566 -16.97 -28.66 -5.45
C ALA A 566 -15.51 -28.29 -5.17
N PHE A 567 -15.22 -27.89 -3.94
CA PHE A 567 -13.91 -27.40 -3.49
C PHE A 567 -13.55 -27.97 -2.11
N ASP A 568 -12.26 -27.87 -1.73
CA ASP A 568 -11.76 -28.29 -0.42
C ASP A 568 -12.26 -27.35 0.70
N GLU A 569 -12.79 -27.93 1.78
CA GLU A 569 -13.27 -27.16 2.93
C GLU A 569 -12.20 -26.30 3.61
N ARG A 570 -10.90 -26.64 3.45
CA ARG A 570 -9.77 -25.87 3.99
C ARG A 570 -9.66 -24.49 3.37
N LEU A 571 -10.25 -24.27 2.19
CA LEU A 571 -10.28 -22.99 1.50
C LEU A 571 -11.37 -22.04 2.04
N LEU A 572 -12.24 -22.52 2.95
CA LEU A 572 -13.17 -21.68 3.70
C LEU A 572 -12.62 -21.33 5.07
N HIS A 573 -13.13 -20.25 5.61
CA HIS A 573 -12.89 -19.94 7.01
C HIS A 573 -13.38 -21.06 7.92
N PRO A 574 -12.61 -21.54 8.92
CA PRO A 574 -12.92 -22.74 9.71
C PRO A 574 -14.29 -22.69 10.41
N VAL A 575 -14.72 -21.52 10.87
CA VAL A 575 -16.05 -21.36 11.51
C VAL A 575 -17.16 -21.49 10.47
N VAL A 576 -16.97 -20.91 9.28
CA VAL A 576 -17.95 -21.00 8.18
C VAL A 576 -18.08 -22.42 7.68
N ALA A 577 -16.97 -23.13 7.52
CA ALA A 577 -16.97 -24.54 7.12
C ALA A 577 -17.75 -25.41 8.13
N LYS A 578 -17.53 -25.21 9.44
CA LYS A 578 -18.29 -25.90 10.50
C LYS A 578 -19.77 -25.58 10.47
N LEU A 579 -20.14 -24.31 10.26
CA LEU A 579 -21.53 -23.87 10.19
C LEU A 579 -22.23 -24.42 8.95
N ALA A 580 -21.58 -24.34 7.81
CA ALA A 580 -22.11 -24.85 6.55
C ALA A 580 -22.36 -26.37 6.55
N LYS A 581 -21.58 -27.15 7.33
CA LYS A 581 -21.85 -28.58 7.55
C LYS A 581 -23.16 -28.84 8.28
N LYS A 582 -23.59 -27.91 9.15
CA LYS A 582 -24.81 -28.04 9.96
C LYS A 582 -26.07 -27.56 9.23
N LEU A 583 -25.92 -26.69 8.23
CA LEU A 583 -27.06 -26.15 7.49
C LEU A 583 -27.60 -27.19 6.48
N PRO A 584 -28.94 -27.27 6.31
CA PRO A 584 -29.55 -28.12 5.28
C PRO A 584 -29.27 -27.54 3.89
N GLY A 585 -29.03 -28.41 2.90
CA GLY A 585 -28.82 -28.00 1.50
C GLY A 585 -27.70 -28.78 0.82
N PRO A 586 -27.54 -28.63 -0.51
CA PRO A 586 -26.48 -29.31 -1.26
C PRO A 586 -25.12 -28.78 -0.81
N LYS A 587 -24.26 -29.70 -0.37
CA LYS A 587 -22.90 -29.37 0.07
C LYS A 587 -21.97 -29.40 -1.12
N ARG A 588 -21.34 -28.27 -1.45
CA ARG A 588 -20.39 -28.13 -2.57
C ARG A 588 -18.93 -28.16 -2.11
N PHE A 589 -18.65 -28.71 -0.94
CA PHE A 589 -17.28 -28.87 -0.45
C PHE A 589 -17.09 -30.27 0.10
N TYR A 590 -15.88 -30.78 -0.05
CA TYR A 590 -15.46 -32.09 0.41
C TYR A 590 -14.31 -31.95 1.42
N SER A 591 -14.22 -32.91 2.32
CA SER A 591 -13.11 -33.04 3.26
C SER A 591 -12.15 -34.11 2.71
N THR A 592 -11.07 -33.66 2.10
CA THR A 592 -9.99 -34.55 1.64
C THR A 592 -8.70 -34.24 2.40
N GLU A 593 -7.90 -35.25 2.65
CA GLU A 593 -6.59 -35.08 3.26
C GLU A 593 -5.59 -34.40 2.31
N LYS A 594 -5.81 -34.47 0.96
CA LYS A 594 -4.99 -33.77 -0.04
C LYS A 594 -5.86 -33.00 -1.04
N PRO A 595 -5.55 -31.73 -1.38
CA PRO A 595 -6.25 -31.02 -2.45
C PRO A 595 -5.80 -31.52 -3.82
N ALA A 596 -6.75 -31.77 -4.74
CA ALA A 596 -6.52 -32.29 -6.09
C ALA A 596 -5.51 -31.48 -6.94
N ILE A 597 -5.27 -30.23 -6.61
CA ILE A 597 -4.31 -29.35 -7.32
C ILE A 597 -2.85 -29.60 -6.87
N LEU A 598 -2.64 -30.21 -5.68
CA LEU A 598 -1.31 -30.61 -5.22
C LEU A 598 -0.89 -31.96 -5.83
N ASP A 599 -1.84 -32.80 -6.18
CA ASP A 599 -1.56 -34.11 -6.82
C ASP A 599 -1.03 -33.95 -8.26
N GLU A 600 -1.41 -32.89 -9.02
CA GLU A 600 -0.78 -32.57 -10.31
C GLU A 600 0.70 -32.16 -10.16
N LYS A 601 1.06 -31.45 -9.08
CA LYS A 601 2.46 -31.07 -8.81
C LYS A 601 3.30 -32.21 -8.20
N GLU A 602 2.69 -33.13 -7.45
CA GLU A 602 3.35 -34.32 -6.95
C GLU A 602 3.45 -35.41 -8.04
N GLY A 603 2.45 -35.52 -8.91
CA GLY A 603 2.50 -36.41 -10.06
C GLY A 603 3.55 -36.02 -11.11
N GLU A 604 3.81 -34.73 -11.30
CA GLU A 604 4.93 -34.22 -12.12
C GLU A 604 6.30 -34.47 -11.46
N LYS A 605 6.40 -34.52 -10.13
CA LYS A 605 7.63 -34.89 -9.41
C LYS A 605 7.86 -36.41 -9.43
N GLU A 606 6.84 -37.23 -9.18
CA GLU A 606 6.97 -38.68 -9.27
C GLU A 606 7.23 -39.17 -10.70
N SER A 607 6.71 -38.49 -11.73
CA SER A 607 7.03 -38.84 -13.13
C SER A 607 8.46 -38.44 -13.52
N SER A 608 9.03 -37.37 -12.95
CA SER A 608 10.43 -37.01 -13.18
C SER A 608 11.41 -37.91 -12.39
N GLU A 609 11.07 -38.36 -11.18
CA GLU A 609 11.89 -39.30 -10.42
C GLU A 609 11.85 -40.73 -11.04
N LYS A 610 10.70 -41.18 -11.55
CA LYS A 610 10.62 -42.47 -12.25
C LYS A 610 11.30 -42.49 -13.61
N THR A 611 11.57 -41.33 -14.21
CA THR A 611 12.31 -41.24 -15.47
C THR A 611 13.82 -41.27 -15.25
N GLU A 612 14.32 -40.93 -14.07
CA GLU A 612 15.73 -41.06 -13.69
C GLU A 612 16.09 -42.47 -13.19
N GLU A 613 15.16 -43.24 -12.59
CA GLU A 613 15.43 -44.61 -12.14
C GLU A 613 15.44 -45.68 -13.27
N THR A 614 14.94 -45.38 -14.46
CA THR A 614 14.87 -46.35 -15.59
C THR A 614 16.05 -46.32 -16.54
N VAL A 615 17.11 -45.53 -16.27
CA VAL A 615 18.30 -45.45 -17.17
C VAL A 615 19.56 -46.15 -16.62
N THR A 616 19.50 -46.77 -15.44
CA THR A 616 20.66 -47.48 -14.89
C THR A 616 20.31 -48.92 -14.51
N ASP A 617 20.18 -49.83 -15.50
CA ASP A 617 20.40 -51.26 -15.27
C ASP A 617 20.82 -51.97 -16.56
N SER A 618 22.12 -52.15 -16.76
CA SER A 618 22.75 -53.25 -17.49
C SER A 618 24.28 -53.13 -17.35
N THR A 619 24.94 -53.87 -16.51
CA THR A 619 25.71 -55.09 -16.70
C THR A 619 26.78 -55.27 -15.59
N PRO A 620 27.39 -56.46 -15.48
CA PRO A 620 27.63 -57.05 -14.19
C PRO A 620 29.12 -57.26 -13.81
N ASN A 621 29.33 -57.60 -12.51
CA ASN A 621 30.47 -58.33 -11.93
C ASN A 621 31.88 -57.69 -12.00
N GLU A 622 32.59 -57.51 -10.96
CA GLU A 622 33.16 -58.34 -9.91
C GLU A 622 33.95 -57.49 -8.83
N PRO A 623 34.50 -58.04 -7.79
CA PRO A 623 34.50 -57.51 -6.44
C PRO A 623 35.88 -56.96 -5.95
N VAL A 624 35.91 -56.61 -4.64
CA VAL A 624 37.09 -56.36 -3.75
C VAL A 624 37.47 -54.90 -3.52
N ASP A 625 37.32 -54.36 -2.39
CA ASP A 625 38.02 -54.41 -1.15
C ASP A 625 37.64 -53.22 -0.20
N GLN A 626 37.73 -53.47 1.07
CA GLN A 626 37.50 -52.60 2.21
C GLN A 626 38.42 -51.38 2.24
N LYS A 627 37.89 -50.24 2.61
CA LYS A 627 38.46 -49.41 3.70
C LYS A 627 37.57 -48.24 4.10
N ALA A 628 37.52 -48.07 5.41
CA ALA A 628 36.81 -47.09 6.19
C ALA A 628 36.95 -45.63 5.75
N GLY A 629 35.86 -44.86 5.87
CA GLY A 629 35.89 -43.41 5.71
C GLY A 629 34.57 -42.75 6.08
N VAL A 630 34.45 -42.38 7.33
CA VAL A 630 33.72 -41.21 7.86
C VAL A 630 32.35 -40.90 7.27
N PHE A 631 31.32 -41.24 7.99
CA PHE A 631 29.95 -40.76 7.85
C PHE A 631 29.87 -39.25 8.16
N VAL A 632 29.52 -38.43 7.22
CA VAL A 632 28.94 -37.09 7.45
C VAL A 632 27.47 -37.18 7.11
N THR A 633 26.63 -37.25 8.13
CA THR A 633 25.18 -37.17 8.04
C THR A 633 24.77 -35.72 7.80
N THR A 634 24.39 -35.38 6.58
CA THR A 634 23.62 -34.17 6.30
C THR A 634 22.15 -34.41 6.65
N GLY A 635 21.74 -33.93 7.82
CA GLY A 635 20.36 -33.98 8.28
C GLY A 635 19.51 -32.94 7.58
N SER A 636 18.70 -33.37 6.62
CA SER A 636 17.53 -32.63 6.16
C SER A 636 16.44 -32.73 7.23
N ARG A 637 16.21 -31.67 8.01
CA ARG A 637 15.02 -31.59 8.86
C ARG A 637 13.83 -31.16 8.03
N LEU A 638 13.03 -32.12 7.60
CA LEU A 638 11.61 -31.91 7.29
C LEU A 638 10.88 -31.57 8.61
N PHE A 639 9.97 -30.61 8.51
CA PHE A 639 9.10 -30.18 9.59
C PHE A 639 8.18 -31.33 10.04
N ASP A 640 8.35 -31.78 11.27
CA ASP A 640 7.44 -32.70 11.92
C ASP A 640 6.10 -32.01 12.22
N VAL A 641 5.04 -32.64 11.76
CA VAL A 641 3.65 -32.34 12.10
C VAL A 641 3.43 -32.72 13.57
N TYR A 642 3.24 -31.75 14.45
CA TYR A 642 2.86 -32.00 15.83
C TYR A 642 1.43 -32.52 15.91
N ASP A 643 1.32 -33.80 16.24
CA ASP A 643 0.08 -34.49 16.61
C ASP A 643 -0.35 -34.01 18.02
N VAL A 644 -1.51 -33.34 18.11
CA VAL A 644 -2.11 -32.88 19.35
C VAL A 644 -2.89 -34.04 19.97
N ARG A 645 -2.24 -34.98 20.61
CA ARG A 645 -2.81 -35.88 21.62
C ARG A 645 -1.72 -36.44 22.53
N LYS A 646 -1.51 -35.79 23.65
CA LYS A 646 -1.16 -36.32 24.99
C LYS A 646 -0.43 -35.21 25.78
N SER A 647 -1.19 -34.55 26.64
CA SER A 647 -0.62 -33.78 27.73
C SER A 647 -0.43 -34.71 28.94
N PRO A 648 0.74 -34.71 29.59
CA PRO A 648 0.83 -35.08 31.00
C PRO A 648 0.75 -33.81 31.86
N THR A 649 -0.03 -33.90 32.91
CA THR A 649 -0.19 -32.97 34.02
C THR A 649 1.15 -32.62 34.67
N PRO A 650 1.42 -31.35 35.02
CA PRO A 650 2.59 -31.02 35.84
C PRO A 650 2.27 -31.19 37.31
N SER A 651 3.04 -32.01 37.99
CA SER A 651 3.17 -32.09 39.45
C SER A 651 3.87 -30.84 39.99
N LEU A 652 3.25 -30.23 41.00
CA LEU A 652 3.79 -29.19 41.86
C LEU A 652 5.07 -29.64 42.57
N VAL A 653 6.19 -28.93 42.38
CA VAL A 653 7.28 -28.91 43.33
C VAL A 653 7.46 -27.48 43.81
N ARG A 654 7.12 -27.28 45.09
CA ARG A 654 7.53 -26.13 45.90
C ARG A 654 9.03 -26.22 46.17
N THR A 655 9.78 -25.17 45.93
CA THR A 655 10.94 -24.83 46.75
C THR A 655 11.06 -23.32 46.92
N ARG A 656 11.29 -22.98 48.17
CA ARG A 656 11.57 -21.66 48.75
C ARG A 656 12.89 -21.08 48.22
N LEU A 657 12.94 -19.86 47.94
CA LEU A 657 13.62 -18.69 48.54
C LEU A 657 13.47 -17.52 47.58
#